data_58268c05bef4b5b42fd07e20769da639
#
_entry.id   58268c05bef4b5b42fd07e20769da639
#
_cell.length_a   1.000
_cell.length_b   1.000
_cell.length_c   1.000
_cell.angle_alpha   90.00
_cell.angle_beta   90.00
_cell.angle_gamma   90.00
#
_symmetry.space_group_name_H-M   'P 1'
#
loop_
_entity.id
_entity.type
_entity.pdbx_description
1 polymer ?
#
loop_
_entity_poly.entity_id
_entity_poly.type
_entity_poly.pdbx_seq_one_letter_code
_entity_poly.pdbx_strand_id
1 'polypeptide(L)'
;MRLPTLLALLCLPILASQPPNPPHVALPRLAQAPSMAWDADFSSWEGTLLITEFGMIMPDDKGQNRWPTIVHAGWGPDALYVAIEAIDPEPAKIHAARHMRDTNQGDFDFVGVDLDPSGKGQTMIRFFVTPLGGQIDEIASDSTGENAYYDLLWDSTGVLTANGYVVKIRIPYSSLRRMQGEWPFRILRIIPRERRYGISWPHMSKDVQCDICQMARVSGAPVDKPGSPFLLIPFATFNRTQTLDVDPGAPVRSQARLGMDLRYATTALTLEGTYRPDFATADADVDPLQINSRFKVYYPERRPFFLEGMDLLGVQGAQRQFFSRSIQNPLYGVKALGQESFASWTVLNAKDLDGGLMLGVNGAAGVDALPTRDTAASVKFRTDERGSGISLLGTDKSLLGGPGHMGGQSGGLYLDQYLGREFHFIGSAMSASSRLPQADGTLLLQRGTSTSAEVDWNTRNWSAFYLTQATSPDLVLLSGFTDLQGYHRQNASLTWRENWNQGRLAQANATVRWRNLSWWNGGPMDRAVGSDGYIETAGRLSFFFNWDAAGRTWADDHAYSAASRSLTLGGNWNRYSPLRFGWNASRARTIDLPSGDPAQFRSAALFVYGTVGSISYNLTGQESGLDREVDDLRLIRARELVLSGSWQFPRSFYVKTQAFVVRYDGTEAETVDKYLKAFLGWQPNAFTNAYLGWSGQRRRDPSAVLPSERMVERGLFGKLAYAVQF
;
A
#
# COMPACT_ATOMS: atom_id res chain seq x y z
N MET A 1 -22.06 15.58 -22.17
CA MET A 1 -21.17 15.46 -23.35
C MET A 1 -21.59 14.22 -24.13
N ARG A 2 -21.89 14.35 -25.41
CA ARG A 2 -22.47 13.24 -26.20
C ARG A 2 -21.40 12.19 -26.49
N LEU A 3 -21.72 10.89 -26.30
CA LEU A 3 -20.88 9.71 -26.52
C LEU A 3 -19.98 9.71 -27.80
N PRO A 4 -20.35 10.36 -28.92
CA PRO A 4 -19.54 10.35 -30.13
C PRO A 4 -18.21 11.10 -30.04
N THR A 5 -18.02 12.00 -29.08
CA THR A 5 -16.75 12.76 -28.94
C THR A 5 -15.64 11.97 -28.23
N LEU A 6 -15.99 10.95 -27.44
CA LEU A 6 -15.02 10.06 -26.81
C LEU A 6 -14.43 9.01 -27.77
N LEU A 7 -15.22 8.58 -28.77
CA LEU A 7 -14.74 7.63 -29.79
C LEU A 7 -13.78 8.27 -30.81
N ALA A 8 -13.87 9.57 -31.04
CA ALA A 8 -13.02 10.28 -32.00
C ALA A 8 -11.58 10.50 -31.51
N LEU A 9 -11.34 10.46 -30.18
CA LEU A 9 -10.00 10.51 -29.59
C LEU A 9 -9.24 9.17 -29.70
N LEU A 10 -9.92 8.07 -30.00
CA LEU A 10 -9.33 6.73 -30.17
C LEU A 10 -8.70 6.51 -31.55
N CYS A 11 -8.83 7.44 -32.50
CA CYS A 11 -8.38 7.28 -33.89
C CYS A 11 -7.25 8.22 -34.32
N LEU A 12 -6.56 8.90 -33.40
CA LEU A 12 -5.33 9.60 -33.76
C LEU A 12 -4.22 8.56 -33.96
N PRO A 13 -3.55 8.51 -35.16
CA PRO A 13 -2.33 7.74 -35.29
C PRO A 13 -1.26 8.46 -34.48
N ILE A 14 -1.11 8.05 -33.24
CA ILE A 14 -0.01 8.50 -32.39
C ILE A 14 1.23 7.91 -33.01
N LEU A 15 2.16 8.78 -33.41
CA LEU A 15 3.52 8.42 -33.78
C LEU A 15 4.14 7.66 -32.61
N ALA A 16 3.95 6.35 -32.59
CA ALA A 16 4.44 5.49 -31.56
C ALA A 16 5.96 5.47 -31.64
N SER A 17 6.62 6.21 -30.74
CA SER A 17 8.03 5.95 -30.49
C SER A 17 8.17 4.48 -30.12
N GLN A 18 9.08 3.77 -30.76
CA GLN A 18 9.27 2.33 -30.50
C GLN A 18 9.51 2.10 -28.99
N PRO A 19 8.93 1.03 -28.41
CA PRO A 19 9.21 0.66 -27.03
C PRO A 19 10.73 0.46 -26.83
N PRO A 20 11.25 0.63 -25.61
CA PRO A 20 12.64 0.30 -25.33
C PRO A 20 12.90 -1.16 -25.74
N ASN A 21 14.08 -1.42 -26.28
CA ASN A 21 14.54 -2.79 -26.59
C ASN A 21 15.42 -3.25 -25.42
N PRO A 22 14.85 -3.91 -24.38
CA PRO A 22 15.62 -4.36 -23.23
C PRO A 22 16.58 -5.50 -23.65
N PRO A 23 17.69 -5.71 -22.94
CA PRO A 23 18.60 -6.81 -23.23
C PRO A 23 17.93 -8.17 -23.01
N HIS A 24 18.18 -9.12 -23.94
CA HIS A 24 17.75 -10.51 -23.84
C HIS A 24 18.94 -11.36 -23.41
N VAL A 25 18.81 -12.11 -22.31
CA VAL A 25 19.89 -12.84 -21.69
C VAL A 25 19.42 -14.23 -21.25
N ALA A 26 20.17 -15.25 -21.61
CA ALA A 26 19.96 -16.60 -21.12
C ALA A 26 20.69 -16.80 -19.78
N LEU A 27 19.96 -17.05 -18.70
CA LEU A 27 20.56 -17.47 -17.45
C LEU A 27 20.93 -18.96 -17.51
N PRO A 28 22.17 -19.35 -17.10
CA PRO A 28 22.62 -20.73 -17.16
C PRO A 28 21.85 -21.60 -16.16
N ARG A 29 21.73 -22.89 -16.50
CA ARG A 29 21.23 -23.93 -15.60
C ARG A 29 22.39 -24.51 -14.79
N LEU A 30 22.26 -24.45 -13.48
CA LEU A 30 23.24 -24.95 -12.54
C LEU A 30 22.96 -26.41 -12.23
N ALA A 31 24.01 -27.27 -12.27
CA ALA A 31 23.88 -28.68 -11.96
C ALA A 31 23.58 -28.94 -10.47
N GLN A 32 24.06 -28.05 -9.61
CA GLN A 32 23.87 -28.13 -8.15
C GLN A 32 23.44 -26.75 -7.62
N ALA A 33 22.77 -26.78 -6.46
CA ALA A 33 22.40 -25.57 -5.74
C ALA A 33 23.66 -24.90 -5.16
N PRO A 34 23.88 -23.60 -5.43
CA PRO A 34 24.95 -22.84 -4.78
C PRO A 34 24.77 -22.73 -3.27
N SER A 35 25.88 -22.54 -2.54
CA SER A 35 25.86 -22.36 -1.10
C SER A 35 25.18 -21.04 -0.70
N MET A 36 24.25 -21.13 0.25
CA MET A 36 23.59 -20.01 0.91
C MET A 36 24.23 -19.69 2.29
N ALA A 37 25.46 -20.09 2.51
CA ALA A 37 26.17 -19.78 3.76
C ALA A 37 26.34 -18.27 3.97
N TRP A 38 26.39 -17.87 5.24
CA TRP A 38 26.61 -16.46 5.67
C TRP A 38 28.08 -16.08 5.57
N ASP A 39 28.62 -16.11 4.36
CA ASP A 39 30.00 -15.81 4.02
C ASP A 39 30.08 -15.11 2.66
N ALA A 40 31.29 -14.70 2.28
CA ALA A 40 31.60 -14.10 0.98
C ALA A 40 32.27 -15.11 0.02
N ASP A 41 32.10 -16.41 0.24
CA ASP A 41 32.62 -17.43 -0.66
C ASP A 41 31.70 -17.68 -1.84
N PHE A 42 32.27 -17.60 -3.05
CA PHE A 42 31.62 -17.83 -4.34
C PHE A 42 32.08 -19.14 -5.01
N SER A 43 32.84 -19.99 -4.36
CA SER A 43 33.38 -21.23 -4.96
C SER A 43 32.29 -22.16 -5.51
N SER A 44 31.12 -22.18 -4.85
CA SER A 44 29.95 -22.95 -5.30
C SER A 44 29.08 -22.23 -6.36
N TRP A 45 29.44 -21.00 -6.77
CA TRP A 45 28.72 -20.19 -7.73
C TRP A 45 29.33 -20.23 -9.12
N GLU A 46 30.22 -21.17 -9.39
CA GLU A 46 30.80 -21.40 -10.73
C GLU A 46 29.69 -21.74 -11.73
N GLY A 47 29.87 -21.29 -12.97
CA GLY A 47 28.91 -21.50 -14.06
C GLY A 47 27.68 -20.58 -14.04
N THR A 48 27.60 -19.62 -13.11
CA THR A 48 26.59 -18.57 -13.11
C THR A 48 26.88 -17.49 -14.17
N LEU A 49 25.83 -16.78 -14.59
CA LEU A 49 25.99 -15.55 -15.37
C LEU A 49 26.57 -14.44 -14.49
N LEU A 50 27.62 -13.79 -14.99
CA LEU A 50 28.23 -12.65 -14.33
C LEU A 50 27.69 -11.33 -14.93
N ILE A 51 27.17 -10.44 -14.06
CA ILE A 51 26.66 -9.13 -14.43
C ILE A 51 27.45 -8.06 -13.66
N THR A 52 28.05 -7.11 -14.37
CA THR A 52 28.92 -6.06 -13.79
C THR A 52 28.60 -4.65 -14.26
N GLU A 53 27.80 -4.49 -15.32
CA GLU A 53 27.53 -3.19 -15.94
C GLU A 53 26.27 -2.55 -15.38
N PHE A 54 26.42 -1.77 -14.32
CA PHE A 54 25.32 -1.06 -13.67
C PHE A 54 25.28 0.42 -14.05
N GLY A 55 24.11 0.90 -14.44
CA GLY A 55 23.83 2.32 -14.66
C GLY A 55 23.18 3.00 -13.47
N MET A 56 23.44 4.30 -13.29
CA MET A 56 22.69 5.11 -12.32
C MET A 56 21.23 5.22 -12.72
N ILE A 57 20.33 5.22 -11.73
CA ILE A 57 18.90 5.50 -11.90
C ILE A 57 18.40 6.57 -10.92
N MET A 58 19.11 6.79 -9.82
CA MET A 58 18.81 7.81 -8.80
C MET A 58 20.09 8.53 -8.38
N PRO A 59 20.00 9.83 -8.06
CA PRO A 59 18.85 10.73 -8.23
C PRO A 59 18.49 11.00 -9.67
N ASP A 60 19.43 10.89 -10.61
CA ASP A 60 19.22 11.01 -12.07
C ASP A 60 19.97 9.89 -12.83
N ASP A 61 19.37 9.38 -13.91
CA ASP A 61 19.90 8.25 -14.71
C ASP A 61 21.09 8.61 -15.63
N LYS A 62 21.43 9.90 -15.76
CA LYS A 62 22.62 10.36 -16.48
C LYS A 62 23.86 10.46 -15.59
N GLY A 63 23.73 10.07 -14.31
CA GLY A 63 24.83 10.06 -13.35
C GLY A 63 25.85 8.97 -13.66
N GLN A 64 27.08 9.20 -13.18
CA GLN A 64 28.15 8.20 -13.29
C GLN A 64 28.11 7.26 -12.07
N ASN A 65 28.04 5.95 -12.32
CA ASN A 65 28.11 4.95 -11.26
C ASN A 65 29.52 4.90 -10.65
N ARG A 66 29.60 4.97 -9.33
CA ARG A 66 30.86 4.87 -8.55
C ARG A 66 30.85 3.69 -7.56
N TRP A 67 29.81 2.87 -7.58
CA TRP A 67 29.66 1.70 -6.71
C TRP A 67 29.71 0.41 -7.53
N PRO A 68 30.90 -0.20 -7.68
CA PRO A 68 31.02 -1.46 -8.39
C PRO A 68 30.10 -2.51 -7.76
N THR A 69 29.43 -3.25 -8.60
CA THR A 69 28.48 -4.29 -8.17
C THR A 69 28.66 -5.48 -9.10
N ILE A 70 28.85 -6.66 -8.52
CA ILE A 70 29.06 -7.91 -9.24
C ILE A 70 27.91 -8.84 -8.86
N VAL A 71 27.24 -9.40 -9.86
CA VAL A 71 26.11 -10.30 -9.64
C VAL A 71 26.37 -11.64 -10.30
N HIS A 72 26.12 -12.70 -9.58
CA HIS A 72 26.08 -14.07 -10.03
C HIS A 72 24.65 -14.54 -10.09
N ALA A 73 24.14 -14.98 -11.23
CA ALA A 73 22.75 -15.43 -11.38
C ALA A 73 22.65 -16.73 -12.19
N GLY A 74 21.73 -17.63 -11.77
CA GLY A 74 21.52 -18.88 -12.48
C GLY A 74 20.31 -19.67 -11.96
N TRP A 75 19.80 -20.55 -12.83
CA TRP A 75 18.70 -21.47 -12.52
C TRP A 75 19.24 -22.72 -11.84
N GLY A 76 19.03 -22.86 -10.55
CA GLY A 76 19.36 -24.10 -9.83
C GLY A 76 18.30 -25.20 -10.01
N PRO A 77 18.49 -26.34 -9.34
CA PRO A 77 17.55 -27.46 -9.46
C PRO A 77 16.16 -27.18 -8.87
N ASP A 78 16.03 -26.25 -7.94
CA ASP A 78 14.83 -25.99 -7.13
C ASP A 78 14.46 -24.52 -7.02
N ALA A 79 15.37 -23.59 -7.43
CA ALA A 79 15.20 -22.16 -7.23
C ALA A 79 15.98 -21.32 -8.25
N LEU A 80 15.62 -20.06 -8.38
CA LEU A 80 16.48 -19.02 -8.90
C LEU A 80 17.48 -18.63 -7.80
N TYR A 81 18.78 -18.63 -8.17
CA TYR A 81 19.88 -18.23 -7.28
C TYR A 81 20.52 -16.96 -7.79
N VAL A 82 20.66 -15.98 -6.89
CA VAL A 82 21.32 -14.70 -7.18
C VAL A 82 22.23 -14.35 -6.02
N ALA A 83 23.50 -14.07 -6.29
CA ALA A 83 24.41 -13.50 -5.31
C ALA A 83 24.95 -12.16 -5.79
N ILE A 84 25.06 -11.20 -4.88
CA ILE A 84 25.41 -9.81 -5.20
C ILE A 84 26.55 -9.39 -4.28
N GLU A 85 27.69 -9.09 -4.89
CA GLU A 85 28.80 -8.42 -4.22
C GLU A 85 28.66 -6.92 -4.44
N ALA A 86 28.37 -6.20 -3.38
CA ALA A 86 28.12 -4.77 -3.36
C ALA A 86 29.34 -4.02 -2.84
N ILE A 87 30.30 -3.71 -3.71
CA ILE A 87 31.52 -3.00 -3.35
C ILE A 87 31.20 -1.53 -3.08
N ASP A 88 31.76 -0.97 -2.02
CA ASP A 88 31.53 0.41 -1.62
C ASP A 88 32.88 1.13 -1.41
N PRO A 89 33.09 2.29 -2.08
CA PRO A 89 34.29 3.10 -1.85
C PRO A 89 34.44 3.62 -0.41
N GLU A 90 33.32 3.66 0.33
CA GLU A 90 33.26 4.14 1.72
C GLU A 90 32.51 3.14 2.62
N PRO A 91 33.07 1.93 2.89
CA PRO A 91 32.36 0.85 3.59
C PRO A 91 31.86 1.23 4.98
N ALA A 92 32.56 2.14 5.66
CA ALA A 92 32.14 2.65 6.97
C ALA A 92 30.84 3.46 6.94
N LYS A 93 30.37 3.88 5.77
CA LYS A 93 29.09 4.59 5.59
C LYS A 93 27.92 3.66 5.20
N ILE A 94 28.14 2.37 5.12
CA ILE A 94 27.06 1.42 4.84
C ILE A 94 26.08 1.42 6.01
N HIS A 95 24.82 1.69 5.71
CA HIS A 95 23.73 1.63 6.67
C HIS A 95 23.23 0.19 6.79
N ALA A 96 23.92 -0.56 7.65
CA ALA A 96 23.58 -1.95 7.96
C ALA A 96 22.93 -2.02 9.35
N ALA A 97 21.67 -2.46 9.38
CA ALA A 97 20.93 -2.66 10.62
C ALA A 97 20.17 -3.99 10.57
N ARG A 98 19.98 -4.60 11.74
CA ARG A 98 19.01 -5.70 11.87
C ARG A 98 17.63 -5.11 12.07
N HIS A 99 16.70 -5.50 11.25
CA HIS A 99 15.32 -5.03 11.30
C HIS A 99 14.36 -6.19 11.08
N MET A 100 13.11 -5.96 11.45
CA MET A 100 12.03 -6.91 11.14
C MET A 100 11.84 -6.97 9.62
N ARG A 101 11.32 -8.11 9.15
CA ARG A 101 10.89 -8.27 7.75
C ARG A 101 10.00 -7.10 7.35
N ASP A 102 10.12 -6.66 6.11
CA ASP A 102 9.32 -5.60 5.46
C ASP A 102 9.35 -4.23 6.18
N THR A 103 10.41 -3.98 6.93
CA THR A 103 10.65 -2.65 7.52
C THR A 103 10.96 -1.62 6.43
N ASN A 104 10.50 -0.39 6.62
CA ASN A 104 10.64 0.71 5.68
C ASN A 104 12.06 0.84 5.10
N GLN A 105 12.15 0.82 3.79
CA GLN A 105 13.37 0.74 2.98
C GLN A 105 14.17 2.05 2.91
N GLY A 106 13.67 3.14 3.49
CA GLY A 106 14.27 4.47 3.31
C GLY A 106 15.65 4.66 3.91
N ASP A 107 16.06 3.80 4.85
CA ASP A 107 17.16 4.04 5.77
C ASP A 107 18.39 3.17 5.55
N PHE A 108 18.25 2.07 4.82
CA PHE A 108 19.27 1.04 4.70
C PHE A 108 19.85 0.99 3.30
N ASP A 109 21.14 0.59 3.23
CA ASP A 109 21.65 0.01 1.99
C ASP A 109 20.88 -1.28 1.73
N PHE A 110 20.48 -1.53 0.50
CA PHE A 110 19.94 -2.82 0.09
C PHE A 110 20.21 -3.11 -1.38
N VAL A 111 20.18 -4.37 -1.70
CA VAL A 111 20.27 -4.91 -3.05
C VAL A 111 19.11 -5.86 -3.28
N GLY A 112 18.76 -6.09 -4.52
CA GLY A 112 17.74 -7.10 -4.80
C GLY A 112 17.42 -7.31 -6.25
N VAL A 113 16.40 -8.13 -6.43
CA VAL A 113 15.91 -8.62 -7.70
C VAL A 113 14.46 -8.19 -7.86
N ASP A 114 14.15 -7.59 -8.99
CA ASP A 114 12.78 -7.43 -9.48
C ASP A 114 12.53 -8.46 -10.57
N LEU A 115 11.41 -9.16 -10.49
CA LEU A 115 11.09 -10.29 -11.35
C LEU A 115 9.61 -10.31 -11.72
N ASP A 116 9.29 -10.45 -13.01
CA ASP A 116 7.95 -10.82 -13.45
C ASP A 116 7.94 -12.25 -14.01
N PRO A 117 7.66 -13.27 -13.18
CA PRO A 117 7.65 -14.66 -13.62
C PRO A 117 6.48 -14.98 -14.54
N SER A 118 5.52 -14.09 -14.68
CA SER A 118 4.41 -14.20 -15.64
C SER A 118 4.82 -13.84 -17.05
N GLY A 119 5.90 -13.05 -17.22
CA GLY A 119 6.35 -12.52 -18.49
C GLY A 119 5.40 -11.52 -19.16
N LYS A 120 4.36 -11.05 -18.44
CA LYS A 120 3.29 -10.22 -19.02
C LYS A 120 3.52 -8.72 -18.91
N GLY A 121 4.49 -8.29 -18.10
CA GLY A 121 4.80 -6.88 -17.90
C GLY A 121 3.73 -6.11 -17.11
N GLN A 122 2.89 -6.78 -16.33
CA GLN A 122 1.80 -6.16 -15.57
C GLN A 122 2.17 -5.89 -14.12
N THR A 123 2.84 -6.86 -13.50
CA THR A 123 3.28 -6.81 -12.12
C THR A 123 4.68 -7.37 -12.01
N MET A 124 5.44 -6.86 -11.07
CA MET A 124 6.74 -7.42 -10.69
C MET A 124 6.74 -7.75 -9.20
N ILE A 125 7.44 -8.80 -8.85
CA ILE A 125 7.74 -9.15 -7.47
C ILE A 125 9.15 -8.66 -7.18
N ARG A 126 9.34 -7.98 -6.07
CA ARG A 126 10.61 -7.44 -5.61
C ARG A 126 11.11 -8.24 -4.42
N PHE A 127 12.38 -8.60 -4.46
CA PHE A 127 13.08 -9.33 -3.42
C PHE A 127 14.31 -8.53 -3.00
N PHE A 128 14.20 -7.75 -1.94
CA PHE A 128 15.30 -6.90 -1.47
C PHE A 128 15.91 -7.45 -0.19
N VAL A 129 17.21 -7.31 -0.08
CA VAL A 129 18.00 -7.79 1.05
C VAL A 129 18.95 -6.69 1.52
N THR A 130 18.94 -6.45 2.82
CA THR A 130 19.87 -5.51 3.46
C THR A 130 21.23 -6.18 3.73
N PRO A 131 22.31 -5.41 4.03
CA PRO A 131 23.64 -5.97 4.25
C PRO A 131 23.74 -7.05 5.33
N LEU A 132 22.78 -7.11 6.25
CA LEU A 132 22.71 -8.12 7.31
C LEU A 132 21.66 -9.19 7.08
N GLY A 133 21.20 -9.36 5.82
CA GLY A 133 20.26 -10.41 5.42
C GLY A 133 18.80 -10.16 5.73
N GLY A 134 18.45 -8.94 6.14
CA GLY A 134 17.03 -8.57 6.35
C GLY A 134 16.25 -8.59 5.04
N GLN A 135 15.11 -9.26 5.03
CA GLN A 135 14.26 -9.46 3.84
C GLN A 135 13.19 -8.38 3.73
N ILE A 136 12.93 -7.98 2.50
CA ILE A 136 11.82 -7.12 2.11
C ILE A 136 11.29 -7.68 0.79
N ASP A 137 10.03 -8.07 0.75
CA ASP A 137 9.36 -8.45 -0.48
C ASP A 137 8.08 -7.64 -0.67
N GLU A 138 7.79 -7.36 -1.92
CA GLU A 138 6.63 -6.58 -2.31
C GLU A 138 6.18 -6.97 -3.72
N ILE A 139 4.92 -6.74 -4.01
CA ILE A 139 4.40 -6.75 -5.37
C ILE A 139 4.22 -5.30 -5.84
N ALA A 140 4.63 -5.02 -7.05
CA ALA A 140 4.53 -3.69 -7.64
C ALA A 140 3.99 -3.75 -9.06
N SER A 141 3.29 -2.71 -9.47
CA SER A 141 2.91 -2.47 -10.86
C SER A 141 2.98 -0.99 -11.17
N ASP A 142 3.18 -0.66 -12.45
CA ASP A 142 3.20 0.74 -12.88
C ASP A 142 1.85 1.43 -12.66
N SER A 143 0.75 0.66 -12.59
CA SER A 143 -0.61 1.18 -12.43
C SER A 143 -1.11 1.23 -10.97
N THR A 144 -0.79 0.25 -10.12
CA THR A 144 -1.29 0.17 -8.74
C THR A 144 -0.28 0.59 -7.67
N GLY A 145 0.98 0.83 -8.08
CA GLY A 145 2.07 1.13 -7.17
C GLY A 145 2.60 -0.11 -6.43
N GLU A 146 3.19 0.12 -5.28
CA GLU A 146 3.89 -0.87 -4.46
C GLU A 146 3.00 -1.35 -3.31
N ASN A 147 3.02 -2.66 -3.01
CA ASN A 147 2.37 -3.25 -1.85
C ASN A 147 3.35 -4.15 -1.10
N ALA A 148 3.87 -3.64 0.00
CA ALA A 148 4.85 -4.30 0.87
C ALA A 148 4.22 -5.31 1.86
N TYR A 149 2.92 -5.54 1.81
CA TYR A 149 2.26 -6.60 2.60
C TYR A 149 2.18 -7.93 1.84
N TYR A 150 2.72 -7.97 0.61
CA TYR A 150 2.78 -9.19 -0.18
C TYR A 150 3.99 -10.01 0.22
N ASP A 151 3.75 -11.20 0.74
CA ASP A 151 4.75 -12.09 1.31
C ASP A 151 4.97 -13.36 0.48
N LEU A 152 6.22 -13.80 0.36
CA LEU A 152 6.60 -15.06 -0.24
C LEU A 152 7.59 -15.86 0.64
N LEU A 153 7.67 -17.16 0.40
CA LEU A 153 8.73 -18.01 0.98
C LEU A 153 9.96 -17.93 0.09
N TRP A 154 11.04 -17.36 0.61
CA TRP A 154 12.35 -17.31 -0.03
C TRP A 154 13.44 -17.13 1.02
N ASP A 155 14.68 -17.40 0.65
CA ASP A 155 15.81 -17.37 1.56
C ASP A 155 16.80 -16.29 1.16
N SER A 156 17.43 -15.67 2.15
CA SER A 156 18.51 -14.71 1.95
C SER A 156 19.57 -14.83 3.03
N THR A 157 20.79 -14.45 2.67
CA THR A 157 21.87 -14.20 3.60
C THR A 157 22.54 -12.89 3.28
N GLY A 158 23.20 -12.28 4.26
CA GLY A 158 23.91 -11.02 4.06
C GLY A 158 25.05 -10.88 5.03
N VAL A 159 26.23 -10.53 4.56
CA VAL A 159 27.44 -10.37 5.35
C VAL A 159 28.22 -9.12 4.95
N LEU A 160 28.65 -8.34 5.93
CA LEU A 160 29.57 -7.22 5.71
C LEU A 160 30.99 -7.76 5.43
N THR A 161 31.65 -7.14 4.45
CA THR A 161 33.06 -7.41 4.10
C THR A 161 33.90 -6.17 4.35
N ALA A 162 35.22 -6.29 4.21
CA ALA A 162 36.13 -5.14 4.32
C ALA A 162 35.85 -4.05 3.27
N ASN A 163 35.31 -4.42 2.11
CA ASN A 163 35.12 -3.53 0.95
C ASN A 163 33.65 -3.28 0.61
N GLY A 164 32.71 -3.75 1.44
CA GLY A 164 31.31 -3.63 1.11
C GLY A 164 30.44 -4.67 1.83
N TYR A 165 29.61 -5.37 1.09
CA TYR A 165 28.79 -6.48 1.61
C TYR A 165 28.46 -7.48 0.49
N VAL A 166 28.17 -8.71 0.88
CA VAL A 166 27.69 -9.77 0.00
C VAL A 166 26.30 -10.21 0.45
N VAL A 167 25.39 -10.35 -0.51
CA VAL A 167 24.05 -10.87 -0.32
C VAL A 167 23.87 -12.09 -1.22
N LYS A 168 23.29 -13.17 -0.68
CA LYS A 168 22.85 -14.34 -1.46
C LYS A 168 21.35 -14.49 -1.32
N ILE A 169 20.66 -14.79 -2.44
CA ILE A 169 19.21 -14.88 -2.56
C ILE A 169 18.87 -16.21 -3.22
N ARG A 170 17.93 -16.94 -2.63
CA ARG A 170 17.33 -18.15 -3.18
C ARG A 170 15.83 -17.94 -3.28
N ILE A 171 15.27 -17.94 -4.49
CA ILE A 171 13.83 -17.79 -4.75
C ILE A 171 13.32 -19.16 -5.24
N PRO A 172 12.63 -19.94 -4.38
CA PRO A 172 12.12 -21.26 -4.75
C PRO A 172 11.10 -21.17 -5.91
N TYR A 173 11.13 -22.14 -6.80
CA TYR A 173 10.15 -22.18 -7.88
C TYR A 173 8.71 -22.35 -7.40
N SER A 174 8.51 -22.97 -6.25
CA SER A 174 7.19 -23.10 -5.60
C SER A 174 6.59 -21.76 -5.15
N SER A 175 7.41 -20.74 -4.95
CA SER A 175 6.95 -19.40 -4.55
C SER A 175 6.50 -18.54 -5.72
N LEU A 176 6.81 -18.95 -6.97
CA LEU A 176 6.55 -18.16 -8.17
C LEU A 176 5.45 -18.76 -9.03
N ARG A 177 4.56 -17.92 -9.55
CA ARG A 177 3.66 -18.29 -10.66
C ARG A 177 4.44 -18.13 -11.97
N ARG A 178 4.92 -19.23 -12.52
CA ARG A 178 5.85 -19.25 -13.65
C ARG A 178 5.14 -19.53 -14.97
N MET A 179 5.38 -18.71 -15.96
CA MET A 179 5.01 -18.98 -17.34
C MET A 179 6.23 -19.42 -18.16
N GLN A 180 6.00 -20.18 -19.22
CA GLN A 180 7.05 -20.44 -20.20
C GLN A 180 7.43 -19.17 -20.93
N GLY A 181 8.73 -19.03 -21.26
CA GLY A 181 9.25 -17.90 -22.02
C GLY A 181 10.28 -17.08 -21.27
N GLU A 182 10.36 -15.83 -21.63
CA GLU A 182 11.28 -14.87 -21.02
C GLU A 182 10.59 -14.07 -19.94
N TRP A 183 11.31 -13.82 -18.85
CA TRP A 183 10.80 -13.06 -17.73
C TRP A 183 11.47 -11.70 -17.63
N PRO A 184 10.74 -10.61 -17.43
CA PRO A 184 11.31 -9.36 -17.00
C PRO A 184 12.13 -9.54 -15.73
N PHE A 185 13.35 -9.02 -15.74
CA PHE A 185 14.32 -9.18 -14.66
C PHE A 185 15.18 -7.92 -14.51
N ARG A 186 15.35 -7.46 -13.28
CA ARG A 186 16.18 -6.31 -12.93
C ARG A 186 16.93 -6.58 -11.65
N ILE A 187 18.18 -6.15 -11.58
CA ILE A 187 18.94 -6.03 -10.33
C ILE A 187 18.96 -4.57 -9.91
N LEU A 188 18.69 -4.32 -8.66
CA LEU A 188 18.65 -2.99 -8.06
C LEU A 188 19.58 -2.92 -6.85
N ARG A 189 20.33 -1.81 -6.71
CA ARG A 189 21.05 -1.46 -5.48
C ARG A 189 20.73 -0.04 -5.07
N ILE A 190 20.33 0.16 -3.81
CA ILE A 190 20.04 1.47 -3.22
C ILE A 190 21.08 1.80 -2.17
N ILE A 191 21.58 3.02 -2.22
CA ILE A 191 22.72 3.50 -1.45
C ILE A 191 22.36 4.85 -0.84
N PRO A 192 21.80 4.88 0.40
CA PRO A 192 21.45 6.12 1.10
C PRO A 192 22.73 6.77 1.70
N ARG A 193 23.13 7.91 1.15
CA ARG A 193 24.26 8.73 1.61
C ARG A 193 23.78 10.17 1.85
N GLU A 194 24.54 11.16 1.39
CA GLU A 194 24.09 12.57 1.33
C GLU A 194 22.90 12.78 0.38
N ARG A 195 22.71 11.84 -0.57
CA ARG A 195 21.54 11.66 -1.43
C ARG A 195 21.14 10.20 -1.40
N ARG A 196 19.95 9.88 -1.89
CA ARG A 196 19.59 8.51 -2.19
C ARG A 196 20.07 8.16 -3.59
N TYR A 197 21.13 7.38 -3.67
CA TYR A 197 21.62 6.85 -4.93
C TYR A 197 20.96 5.50 -5.23
N GLY A 198 20.75 5.24 -6.51
CA GLY A 198 20.26 3.96 -7.02
C GLY A 198 20.97 3.61 -8.30
N ILE A 199 21.35 2.35 -8.42
CA ILE A 199 21.91 1.77 -9.64
C ILE A 199 21.14 0.51 -10.02
N SER A 200 21.04 0.24 -11.31
CA SER A 200 20.34 -0.97 -11.80
C SER A 200 21.04 -1.60 -12.99
N TRP A 201 20.80 -2.88 -13.15
CA TRP A 201 20.99 -3.62 -14.38
C TRP A 201 19.66 -4.26 -14.79
N PRO A 202 19.19 -4.05 -16.03
CA PRO A 202 19.74 -3.12 -17.01
C PRO A 202 19.62 -1.66 -16.55
N HIS A 203 20.36 -0.77 -17.23
CA HIS A 203 20.19 0.66 -17.04
C HIS A 203 18.80 1.10 -17.50
N MET A 204 18.11 1.91 -16.70
CA MET A 204 16.75 2.37 -16.97
C MET A 204 16.73 3.88 -17.21
N SER A 205 15.97 4.32 -18.18
CA SER A 205 15.83 5.72 -18.53
C SER A 205 14.60 6.33 -17.85
N LYS A 206 14.76 7.53 -17.29
CA LYS A 206 13.64 8.35 -16.81
C LYS A 206 12.80 9.00 -17.93
N ASP A 207 13.23 8.85 -19.18
CA ASP A 207 12.47 9.34 -20.33
C ASP A 207 11.36 8.35 -20.77
N VAL A 208 11.24 7.20 -20.10
CA VAL A 208 10.26 6.16 -20.40
C VAL A 208 9.34 5.95 -19.20
N GLN A 209 8.06 6.11 -19.42
CA GLN A 209 7.02 5.90 -18.39
C GLN A 209 6.60 4.42 -18.37
N CYS A 210 7.44 3.56 -17.98
CA CYS A 210 7.14 2.16 -17.75
C CYS A 210 8.39 1.51 -17.17
N ASP A 211 8.32 1.02 -15.96
CA ASP A 211 9.45 0.38 -15.31
C ASP A 211 9.65 -1.05 -15.84
N ILE A 212 8.60 -1.85 -15.86
CA ILE A 212 8.68 -3.28 -16.20
C ILE A 212 9.09 -3.49 -17.65
N CYS A 213 8.68 -2.61 -18.57
CA CYS A 213 9.03 -2.75 -19.99
C CYS A 213 10.51 -2.48 -20.30
N GLN A 214 11.25 -1.84 -19.39
CA GLN A 214 12.69 -1.58 -19.51
C GLN A 214 13.56 -2.68 -18.89
N MET A 215 12.96 -3.63 -18.15
CA MET A 215 13.68 -4.73 -17.50
C MET A 215 14.25 -5.71 -18.55
N ALA A 216 15.41 -6.29 -18.27
CA ALA A 216 16.00 -7.34 -19.12
C ALA A 216 15.02 -8.51 -19.28
N ARG A 217 15.09 -9.21 -20.40
CA ARG A 217 14.34 -10.44 -20.66
C ARG A 217 15.26 -11.63 -20.40
N VAL A 218 15.01 -12.37 -19.29
CA VAL A 218 15.80 -13.54 -18.97
C VAL A 218 15.07 -14.81 -19.36
N SER A 219 15.79 -15.72 -20.03
CA SER A 219 15.30 -17.02 -20.49
C SER A 219 15.96 -18.19 -19.73
N GLY A 220 15.53 -19.40 -20.02
CA GLY A 220 16.13 -20.64 -19.49
C GLY A 220 15.47 -21.16 -18.20
N ALA A 221 14.44 -20.50 -17.69
CA ALA A 221 13.72 -20.96 -16.50
C ALA A 221 13.22 -22.40 -16.67
N PRO A 222 13.51 -23.34 -15.72
CA PRO A 222 13.03 -24.72 -15.79
C PRO A 222 11.55 -24.77 -15.38
N VAL A 223 10.65 -24.75 -16.37
CA VAL A 223 9.21 -24.74 -16.16
C VAL A 223 8.69 -26.14 -15.78
N ASP A 224 9.40 -27.19 -16.17
CA ASP A 224 8.98 -28.59 -16.03
C ASP A 224 9.24 -29.20 -14.64
N LYS A 225 9.91 -28.47 -13.76
CA LYS A 225 10.12 -28.91 -12.39
C LYS A 225 9.22 -28.12 -11.42
N PRO A 226 8.05 -28.61 -11.07
CA PRO A 226 7.29 -28.01 -9.97
C PRO A 226 8.11 -28.20 -8.68
N GLY A 227 8.36 -27.11 -7.99
CA GLY A 227 8.54 -27.22 -6.54
C GLY A 227 7.24 -27.77 -5.95
N SER A 228 7.22 -28.12 -4.66
CA SER A 228 5.97 -28.59 -4.07
C SER A 228 4.86 -27.56 -4.28
N PRO A 229 3.75 -27.93 -4.92
CA PRO A 229 2.69 -26.97 -5.24
C PRO A 229 1.84 -26.62 -4.01
N PHE A 230 2.00 -27.33 -2.90
CA PHE A 230 1.16 -27.19 -1.72
C PHE A 230 1.88 -26.43 -0.60
N LEU A 231 1.25 -25.38 -0.12
CA LEU A 231 1.60 -24.69 1.12
C LEU A 231 0.40 -24.72 2.06
N LEU A 232 0.59 -25.27 3.25
CA LEU A 232 -0.41 -25.30 4.32
C LEU A 232 0.09 -24.47 5.49
N ILE A 233 -0.76 -23.58 6.01
CA ILE A 233 -0.43 -22.72 7.15
C ILE A 233 -1.51 -22.86 8.21
N PRO A 234 -1.45 -23.90 9.07
CA PRO A 234 -2.28 -23.95 10.26
C PRO A 234 -1.88 -22.86 11.24
N PHE A 235 -2.87 -22.28 11.90
CA PHE A 235 -2.62 -21.29 12.95
C PHE A 235 -3.62 -21.40 14.09
N ALA A 236 -3.16 -20.95 15.26
CA ALA A 236 -3.96 -20.79 16.45
C ALA A 236 -3.83 -19.35 16.94
N THR A 237 -4.94 -18.73 17.27
CA THR A 237 -4.97 -17.41 17.91
C THR A 237 -5.65 -17.47 19.25
N PHE A 238 -5.19 -16.63 20.15
CA PHE A 238 -5.76 -16.46 21.47
C PHE A 238 -5.93 -14.98 21.77
N ASN A 239 -7.12 -14.63 22.24
CA ASN A 239 -7.43 -13.29 22.73
C ASN A 239 -8.19 -13.39 24.04
N ARG A 240 -7.74 -12.67 25.06
CA ARG A 240 -8.43 -12.53 26.34
C ARG A 240 -8.56 -11.08 26.67
N THR A 241 -9.77 -10.50 26.49
CA THR A 241 -10.04 -9.09 26.60
C THR A 241 -11.09 -8.83 27.67
N GLN A 242 -10.91 -7.74 28.38
CA GLN A 242 -11.90 -7.20 29.33
C GLN A 242 -12.13 -5.72 29.00
N THR A 243 -13.35 -5.38 28.58
CA THR A 243 -13.76 -4.01 28.28
C THR A 243 -14.51 -3.45 29.47
N LEU A 244 -13.96 -2.43 30.12
CA LEU A 244 -14.41 -1.88 31.39
C LEU A 244 -15.03 -0.47 31.24
N ASP A 245 -15.16 0.03 30.01
CA ASP A 245 -15.60 1.42 29.78
C ASP A 245 -17.04 1.67 30.22
N VAL A 246 -17.94 0.73 29.90
CA VAL A 246 -19.39 0.84 30.22
C VAL A 246 -19.73 0.15 31.53
N ASP A 247 -19.07 -0.96 31.85
CA ASP A 247 -19.30 -1.78 33.04
C ASP A 247 -17.96 -2.15 33.70
N PRO A 248 -17.62 -1.54 34.86
CA PRO A 248 -16.42 -1.92 35.64
C PRO A 248 -16.38 -3.39 36.07
N GLY A 249 -17.54 -4.05 36.09
CA GLY A 249 -17.69 -5.48 36.41
C GLY A 249 -17.75 -6.39 35.18
N ALA A 250 -17.51 -5.86 33.96
CA ALA A 250 -17.64 -6.61 32.72
C ALA A 250 -16.83 -7.91 32.73
N PRO A 251 -17.41 -9.03 32.30
CA PRO A 251 -16.74 -10.31 32.32
C PRO A 251 -15.55 -10.34 31.35
N VAL A 252 -14.53 -11.08 31.73
CA VAL A 252 -13.41 -11.35 30.84
C VAL A 252 -13.88 -12.25 29.70
N ARG A 253 -13.72 -11.81 28.47
CA ARG A 253 -14.00 -12.59 27.28
C ARG A 253 -12.71 -13.26 26.84
N SER A 254 -12.72 -14.60 26.78
CA SER A 254 -11.60 -15.39 26.26
C SER A 254 -12.04 -16.09 24.99
N GLN A 255 -11.26 -15.93 23.93
CA GLN A 255 -11.52 -16.55 22.65
C GLN A 255 -10.25 -17.20 22.13
N ALA A 256 -10.32 -18.50 21.88
CA ALA A 256 -9.30 -19.22 21.13
C ALA A 256 -9.91 -19.61 19.77
N ARG A 257 -9.16 -19.44 18.71
CA ARG A 257 -9.56 -19.80 17.35
C ARG A 257 -8.48 -20.63 16.69
N LEU A 258 -8.91 -21.66 15.99
CA LEU A 258 -8.07 -22.43 15.09
C LEU A 258 -8.49 -22.11 13.66
N GLY A 259 -7.54 -21.91 12.81
CA GLY A 259 -7.75 -21.67 11.39
C GLY A 259 -6.62 -22.24 10.55
N MET A 260 -6.77 -22.14 9.25
CA MET A 260 -5.73 -22.56 8.31
C MET A 260 -5.85 -21.83 6.99
N ASP A 261 -4.71 -21.60 6.37
CA ASP A 261 -4.61 -21.17 4.98
C ASP A 261 -4.00 -22.30 4.15
N LEU A 262 -4.51 -22.47 2.94
CA LEU A 262 -4.05 -23.44 1.96
C LEU A 262 -3.76 -22.73 0.65
N ARG A 263 -2.60 -22.99 0.07
CA ARG A 263 -2.25 -22.55 -1.27
C ARG A 263 -1.79 -23.74 -2.11
N TYR A 264 -2.38 -23.88 -3.29
CA TYR A 264 -1.96 -24.80 -4.34
C TYR A 264 -1.61 -23.99 -5.58
N ALA A 265 -0.37 -24.01 -6.00
CA ALA A 265 0.11 -23.21 -7.12
C ALA A 265 0.78 -24.08 -8.19
N THR A 266 0.27 -24.00 -9.41
CA THR A 266 0.88 -24.54 -10.62
C THR A 266 1.37 -23.40 -11.52
N THR A 267 1.88 -23.72 -12.71
CA THR A 267 2.30 -22.70 -13.68
C THR A 267 1.14 -21.81 -14.18
N ALA A 268 -0.06 -22.37 -14.36
CA ALA A 268 -1.20 -21.66 -14.94
C ALA A 268 -2.30 -21.31 -13.92
N LEU A 269 -2.35 -22.00 -12.78
CA LEU A 269 -3.45 -21.90 -11.82
C LEU A 269 -2.92 -21.81 -10.39
N THR A 270 -3.43 -20.85 -9.63
CA THR A 270 -3.28 -20.81 -8.17
C THR A 270 -4.65 -20.93 -7.54
N LEU A 271 -4.79 -21.85 -6.59
CA LEU A 271 -5.95 -22.00 -5.73
C LEU A 271 -5.55 -21.64 -4.30
N GLU A 272 -6.32 -20.78 -3.69
CA GLU A 272 -6.15 -20.41 -2.28
C GLU A 272 -7.44 -20.65 -1.53
N GLY A 273 -7.29 -21.19 -0.34
CA GLY A 273 -8.39 -21.40 0.60
C GLY A 273 -7.99 -20.87 1.97
N THR A 274 -8.94 -20.27 2.67
CA THR A 274 -8.77 -19.88 4.06
C THR A 274 -9.98 -20.31 4.87
N TYR A 275 -9.75 -20.80 6.06
CA TYR A 275 -10.77 -21.12 7.03
C TYR A 275 -10.51 -20.39 8.34
N ARG A 276 -11.48 -19.57 8.78
CA ARG A 276 -11.39 -18.70 9.94
C ARG A 276 -10.08 -17.91 9.96
N PRO A 277 -9.79 -17.14 8.89
CA PRO A 277 -8.52 -16.44 8.78
C PRO A 277 -8.28 -15.54 9.99
N ASP A 278 -7.00 -15.42 10.35
CA ASP A 278 -6.59 -14.55 11.43
C ASP A 278 -6.59 -13.08 10.97
N PHE A 279 -7.41 -12.27 11.62
CA PHE A 279 -7.40 -10.81 11.45
C PHE A 279 -6.77 -10.10 12.65
N ALA A 280 -6.32 -10.86 13.66
CA ALA A 280 -5.53 -10.32 14.76
C ALA A 280 -4.11 -10.01 14.25
N THR A 281 -3.97 -9.01 13.43
CA THR A 281 -2.65 -8.47 13.10
C THR A 281 -2.07 -7.88 14.37
N ALA A 282 -0.83 -8.25 14.68
CA ALA A 282 -0.09 -7.64 15.78
C ALA A 282 0.04 -6.10 15.59
N ASP A 283 -0.05 -5.65 14.36
CA ASP A 283 -0.14 -4.25 13.97
C ASP A 283 -1.61 -3.85 13.76
N ALA A 284 -2.25 -3.34 14.80
CA ALA A 284 -3.50 -2.63 14.63
C ALA A 284 -3.25 -1.41 13.72
N ASP A 285 -4.19 -1.13 12.83
CA ASP A 285 -4.19 0.16 12.13
C ASP A 285 -4.23 1.26 13.21
N VAL A 286 -3.25 2.14 13.20
CA VAL A 286 -3.30 3.35 14.02
C VAL A 286 -4.26 4.28 13.31
N ASP A 287 -5.40 4.57 13.92
CA ASP A 287 -6.30 5.58 13.39
C ASP A 287 -5.57 6.92 13.38
N PRO A 288 -5.32 7.53 12.21
CA PRO A 288 -4.78 8.86 12.18
C PRO A 288 -5.75 9.81 12.88
N LEU A 289 -5.22 10.69 13.73
CA LEU A 289 -6.02 11.72 14.37
C LEU A 289 -6.69 12.59 13.31
N GLN A 290 -7.96 12.35 13.03
CA GLN A 290 -8.72 13.09 12.04
C GLN A 290 -9.73 14.00 12.73
N ILE A 291 -9.51 15.30 12.58
CA ILE A 291 -10.46 16.33 13.00
C ILE A 291 -11.12 16.88 11.74
N ASN A 292 -12.45 16.89 11.72
CA ASN A 292 -13.22 17.53 10.65
C ASN A 292 -12.97 16.94 9.23
N SER A 293 -12.99 15.59 9.12
CA SER A 293 -12.79 14.91 7.82
C SER A 293 -14.10 14.74 7.05
N ARG A 294 -14.08 15.08 5.74
CA ARG A 294 -15.24 14.94 4.83
C ARG A 294 -15.35 13.57 4.18
N PHE A 295 -14.21 12.92 3.99
CA PHE A 295 -14.13 11.69 3.22
C PHE A 295 -13.85 10.50 4.13
N LYS A 296 -14.38 9.36 3.77
CA LYS A 296 -14.06 8.10 4.45
C LYS A 296 -12.58 7.78 4.30
N VAL A 297 -11.98 7.30 5.37
CA VAL A 297 -10.58 6.85 5.35
C VAL A 297 -10.48 5.53 4.60
N TYR A 298 -9.57 5.48 3.64
CA TYR A 298 -9.20 4.24 2.98
C TYR A 298 -8.03 3.58 3.71
N TYR A 299 -8.23 2.32 4.13
CA TYR A 299 -7.18 1.48 4.71
C TYR A 299 -6.73 0.43 3.69
N PRO A 300 -5.43 0.32 3.39
CA PRO A 300 -4.92 -0.70 2.48
C PRO A 300 -5.14 -2.10 3.06
N GLU A 301 -5.27 -3.10 2.19
CA GLU A 301 -5.38 -4.52 2.59
C GLU A 301 -4.03 -5.01 3.12
N ARG A 302 -4.06 -5.79 4.20
CA ARG A 302 -2.89 -6.40 4.85
C ARG A 302 -3.03 -7.90 5.05
N ARG A 303 -4.21 -8.46 4.81
CA ARG A 303 -4.49 -9.87 5.04
C ARG A 303 -3.99 -10.71 3.87
N PRO A 304 -3.09 -11.69 4.10
CA PRO A 304 -2.40 -12.44 3.03
C PRO A 304 -3.34 -13.04 1.99
N PHE A 305 -4.43 -13.67 2.40
CA PHE A 305 -5.41 -14.27 1.50
C PHE A 305 -5.97 -13.28 0.46
N PHE A 306 -6.12 -12.01 0.80
CA PHE A 306 -6.66 -11.01 -0.12
C PHE A 306 -5.59 -10.32 -0.98
N LEU A 307 -4.30 -10.46 -0.69
CA LEU A 307 -3.25 -9.71 -1.38
C LEU A 307 -2.94 -10.26 -2.77
N GLU A 308 -2.84 -11.57 -2.93
CA GLU A 308 -2.56 -12.18 -4.23
C GLU A 308 -3.74 -12.02 -5.20
N GLY A 309 -3.51 -11.49 -6.42
CA GLY A 309 -4.54 -11.23 -7.42
C GLY A 309 -5.39 -9.97 -7.18
N MET A 310 -5.03 -9.14 -6.21
CA MET A 310 -5.71 -7.84 -5.99
C MET A 310 -5.47 -6.83 -7.11
N ASP A 311 -4.40 -6.98 -7.88
CA ASP A 311 -4.16 -6.26 -9.12
C ASP A 311 -5.28 -6.44 -10.15
N LEU A 312 -5.96 -7.58 -10.14
CA LEU A 312 -7.11 -7.89 -11.00
C LEU A 312 -8.46 -7.43 -10.40
N LEU A 313 -8.59 -7.43 -9.06
CA LEU A 313 -9.81 -7.03 -8.35
C LEU A 313 -9.80 -5.57 -7.91
N GLY A 314 -8.63 -5.01 -7.64
CA GLY A 314 -8.42 -3.64 -7.20
C GLY A 314 -8.24 -2.65 -8.34
N VAL A 315 -8.91 -2.84 -9.46
CA VAL A 315 -8.76 -2.00 -10.66
C VAL A 315 -8.89 -0.53 -10.32
N GLN A 316 -7.99 0.29 -10.86
CA GLN A 316 -7.86 1.69 -10.52
C GLN A 316 -9.08 2.53 -10.93
N GLY A 317 -9.37 3.51 -10.11
CA GLY A 317 -10.42 4.49 -10.28
C GLY A 317 -10.75 5.11 -8.92
N ALA A 318 -11.36 6.28 -8.91
CA ALA A 318 -11.74 6.96 -7.66
C ALA A 318 -12.84 6.21 -6.87
N GLN A 319 -13.57 5.29 -7.54
CA GLN A 319 -14.51 4.36 -6.91
C GLN A 319 -13.92 2.95 -7.04
N ARG A 320 -13.85 2.23 -5.93
CA ARG A 320 -13.37 0.85 -5.92
C ARG A 320 -14.55 -0.10 -5.95
N GLN A 321 -14.76 -0.77 -7.08
CA GLN A 321 -15.85 -1.72 -7.25
C GLN A 321 -15.74 -2.93 -6.31
N PHE A 322 -14.53 -3.38 -6.01
CA PHE A 322 -14.25 -4.38 -4.97
C PHE A 322 -13.31 -3.80 -3.91
N PHE A 323 -13.66 -4.03 -2.65
CA PHE A 323 -12.88 -3.62 -1.47
C PHE A 323 -12.87 -4.78 -0.47
N SER A 324 -11.77 -5.48 -0.39
CA SER A 324 -11.62 -6.70 0.43
C SER A 324 -11.96 -6.49 1.91
N ARG A 325 -11.72 -5.29 2.47
CA ARG A 325 -12.08 -4.97 3.87
C ARG A 325 -13.58 -4.83 4.10
N SER A 326 -14.43 -4.88 3.07
CA SER A 326 -15.89 -5.06 3.21
C SER A 326 -16.25 -6.46 3.73
N ILE A 327 -15.31 -7.41 3.67
CA ILE A 327 -15.37 -8.74 4.26
C ILE A 327 -14.65 -8.68 5.61
N GLN A 328 -15.39 -8.73 6.73
CA GLN A 328 -14.86 -8.40 8.05
C GLN A 328 -14.42 -9.63 8.87
N ASN A 329 -15.26 -10.67 8.94
CA ASN A 329 -15.04 -11.87 9.74
C ASN A 329 -15.40 -13.14 8.93
N PRO A 330 -14.63 -13.46 7.88
CA PRO A 330 -14.98 -14.61 7.04
C PRO A 330 -14.85 -15.94 7.78
N LEU A 331 -15.87 -16.76 7.66
CA LEU A 331 -15.80 -18.16 8.07
C LEU A 331 -14.88 -18.95 7.14
N TYR A 332 -14.99 -18.69 5.85
CA TYR A 332 -14.08 -19.23 4.84
C TYR A 332 -13.96 -18.26 3.67
N GLY A 333 -12.87 -18.38 2.97
CA GLY A 333 -12.64 -17.78 1.66
C GLY A 333 -12.01 -18.80 0.73
N VAL A 334 -12.40 -18.79 -0.54
CA VAL A 334 -11.75 -19.54 -1.61
C VAL A 334 -11.47 -18.60 -2.77
N LYS A 335 -10.31 -18.73 -3.38
CA LYS A 335 -9.87 -17.90 -4.49
C LYS A 335 -9.14 -18.74 -5.52
N ALA A 336 -9.46 -18.51 -6.78
CA ALA A 336 -8.78 -19.09 -7.93
C ALA A 336 -8.21 -17.97 -8.80
N LEU A 337 -6.96 -18.11 -9.21
CA LEU A 337 -6.28 -17.19 -10.11
C LEU A 337 -5.72 -18.00 -11.28
N GLY A 338 -6.00 -17.54 -12.48
CA GLY A 338 -5.50 -18.17 -13.69
C GLY A 338 -4.71 -17.18 -14.53
N GLN A 339 -3.76 -17.73 -15.27
CA GLN A 339 -2.88 -16.98 -16.12
C GLN A 339 -2.70 -17.69 -17.45
N GLU A 340 -3.24 -17.07 -18.52
CA GLU A 340 -3.09 -17.53 -19.89
C GLU A 340 -2.22 -16.53 -20.69
N SER A 341 -1.79 -16.91 -21.91
CA SER A 341 -0.94 -16.04 -22.74
C SER A 341 -1.57 -14.68 -23.02
N PHE A 342 -2.88 -14.63 -23.21
CA PHE A 342 -3.65 -13.43 -23.61
C PHE A 342 -4.50 -12.82 -22.48
N ALA A 343 -4.70 -13.54 -21.37
CA ALA A 343 -5.57 -13.10 -20.28
C ALA A 343 -5.07 -13.53 -18.91
N SER A 344 -5.44 -12.75 -17.89
CA SER A 344 -5.33 -13.11 -16.47
C SER A 344 -6.70 -12.99 -15.84
N TRP A 345 -7.06 -13.90 -14.97
CA TRP A 345 -8.38 -13.88 -14.32
C TRP A 345 -8.28 -14.27 -12.85
N THR A 346 -9.25 -13.82 -12.08
CA THR A 346 -9.42 -14.20 -10.67
C THR A 346 -10.89 -14.35 -10.34
N VAL A 347 -11.19 -15.32 -9.48
CA VAL A 347 -12.51 -15.53 -8.88
C VAL A 347 -12.30 -15.71 -7.38
N LEU A 348 -13.04 -14.97 -6.58
CA LEU A 348 -13.05 -15.02 -5.13
C LEU A 348 -14.48 -15.26 -4.64
N ASN A 349 -14.64 -16.16 -3.67
CA ASN A 349 -15.88 -16.34 -2.91
C ASN A 349 -15.55 -16.43 -1.44
N ALA A 350 -16.29 -15.70 -0.59
CA ALA A 350 -16.13 -15.75 0.86
C ALA A 350 -17.51 -15.74 1.54
N LYS A 351 -17.60 -16.43 2.69
CA LYS A 351 -18.73 -16.31 3.60
C LYS A 351 -18.28 -15.52 4.82
N ASP A 352 -18.84 -14.33 4.99
CA ASP A 352 -18.57 -13.45 6.12
C ASP A 352 -19.66 -13.64 7.19
N LEU A 353 -19.27 -13.77 8.45
CA LEU A 353 -20.18 -13.95 9.58
C LEU A 353 -20.73 -12.61 10.09
N ASP A 354 -19.94 -11.55 9.96
CA ASP A 354 -20.23 -10.19 10.42
C ASP A 354 -20.30 -9.21 9.25
N GLY A 355 -20.77 -9.67 8.09
CA GLY A 355 -20.77 -8.95 6.82
C GLY A 355 -21.73 -7.77 6.78
N GLY A 356 -21.78 -6.98 7.87
CA GLY A 356 -22.57 -5.77 7.99
C GLY A 356 -22.44 -4.88 6.76
N LEU A 357 -23.56 -4.35 6.29
CA LEU A 357 -23.63 -3.37 5.22
C LEU A 357 -22.85 -2.12 5.66
N MET A 358 -21.68 -1.87 5.10
CA MET A 358 -21.03 -0.55 5.19
C MET A 358 -21.83 0.41 4.30
N LEU A 359 -22.95 0.87 4.82
CA LEU A 359 -23.85 1.80 4.12
C LEU A 359 -23.19 3.16 4.02
N GLY A 360 -23.29 3.74 2.84
CA GLY A 360 -22.88 5.10 2.55
C GLY A 360 -23.56 6.14 3.44
N VAL A 361 -23.12 7.39 3.29
CA VAL A 361 -23.41 8.58 4.11
C VAL A 361 -24.91 8.87 4.38
N ASN A 362 -25.85 8.22 3.73
CA ASN A 362 -27.28 8.54 3.80
C ASN A 362 -28.10 7.58 4.69
N GLY A 363 -27.58 7.25 5.88
CA GLY A 363 -28.44 6.88 7.01
C GLY A 363 -29.41 5.69 6.82
N ALA A 364 -29.12 4.72 5.96
CA ALA A 364 -29.86 3.47 6.00
C ALA A 364 -29.53 2.74 7.31
N ALA A 365 -30.54 2.40 8.09
CA ALA A 365 -30.43 1.72 9.36
C ALA A 365 -29.53 0.48 9.21
N GLY A 366 -28.44 0.41 10.00
CA GLY A 366 -27.54 -0.72 9.98
C GLY A 366 -28.31 -2.00 10.21
N VAL A 367 -28.22 -2.95 9.28
CA VAL A 367 -28.68 -4.31 9.54
C VAL A 367 -27.53 -4.94 10.31
N ASP A 368 -27.65 -4.95 11.63
CA ASP A 368 -26.68 -5.54 12.52
C ASP A 368 -26.38 -6.99 12.09
N ALA A 369 -25.09 -7.23 11.79
CA ALA A 369 -24.42 -8.52 11.80
C ALA A 369 -25.12 -9.71 11.10
N LEU A 370 -25.75 -9.49 9.94
CA LEU A 370 -26.19 -10.63 9.12
C LEU A 370 -25.00 -11.22 8.36
N PRO A 371 -24.87 -12.57 8.34
CA PRO A 371 -23.87 -13.21 7.52
C PRO A 371 -24.07 -12.86 6.02
N THR A 372 -22.96 -12.70 5.30
CA THR A 372 -23.01 -12.44 3.86
C THR A 372 -22.22 -13.50 3.08
N ARG A 373 -22.54 -13.61 1.81
CA ARG A 373 -21.73 -14.27 0.80
C ARG A 373 -21.24 -13.20 -0.16
N ASP A 374 -19.94 -13.08 -0.28
CA ASP A 374 -19.26 -12.15 -1.17
C ASP A 374 -18.61 -12.92 -2.31
N THR A 375 -18.88 -12.52 -3.55
CA THR A 375 -18.27 -13.08 -4.76
C THR A 375 -17.70 -11.94 -5.59
N ALA A 376 -16.47 -12.09 -6.07
CA ALA A 376 -15.86 -11.19 -7.02
C ALA A 376 -15.18 -12.00 -8.13
N ALA A 377 -15.32 -11.57 -9.37
CA ALA A 377 -14.66 -12.19 -10.51
C ALA A 377 -14.15 -11.12 -11.46
N SER A 378 -12.92 -11.27 -11.90
CA SER A 378 -12.31 -10.35 -12.87
C SER A 378 -11.53 -11.12 -13.94
N VAL A 379 -11.50 -10.55 -15.14
CA VAL A 379 -10.62 -10.97 -16.23
C VAL A 379 -10.00 -9.73 -16.88
N LYS A 380 -8.68 -9.75 -17.07
CA LYS A 380 -7.91 -8.73 -17.81
C LYS A 380 -7.35 -9.36 -19.09
N PHE A 381 -7.74 -8.82 -20.23
CA PHE A 381 -7.20 -9.15 -21.54
C PHE A 381 -6.05 -8.21 -21.86
N ARG A 382 -4.91 -8.76 -22.17
CA ARG A 382 -3.70 -8.01 -22.53
C ARG A 382 -3.79 -7.50 -23.96
N THR A 383 -3.43 -6.24 -24.19
CA THR A 383 -3.43 -5.60 -25.52
C THR A 383 -2.02 -5.35 -26.06
N ASP A 384 -1.01 -5.31 -25.20
CA ASP A 384 0.41 -5.14 -25.58
C ASP A 384 1.36 -5.81 -24.58
N GLU A 385 2.67 -5.70 -24.83
CA GLU A 385 3.74 -6.25 -23.97
C GLU A 385 4.10 -5.33 -22.79
N ARG A 386 3.51 -4.14 -22.70
CA ARG A 386 3.74 -3.16 -21.64
C ARG A 386 2.73 -3.27 -20.49
N GLY A 387 1.88 -4.29 -20.52
CA GLY A 387 0.88 -4.52 -19.51
C GLY A 387 -0.44 -3.79 -19.72
N SER A 388 -0.60 -3.09 -20.87
CA SER A 388 -1.90 -2.53 -21.27
C SER A 388 -2.96 -3.61 -21.35
N GLY A 389 -4.21 -3.27 -21.05
CA GLY A 389 -5.29 -4.26 -21.11
C GLY A 389 -6.68 -3.68 -20.93
N ILE A 390 -7.63 -4.57 -21.15
CA ILE A 390 -9.05 -4.35 -20.92
C ILE A 390 -9.52 -5.33 -19.85
N SER A 391 -10.11 -4.82 -18.76
CA SER A 391 -10.60 -5.66 -17.68
C SER A 391 -12.11 -5.60 -17.54
N LEU A 392 -12.69 -6.74 -17.22
CA LEU A 392 -14.09 -6.87 -16.78
C LEU A 392 -14.07 -7.32 -15.32
N LEU A 393 -14.84 -6.65 -14.48
CA LEU A 393 -14.99 -6.99 -13.06
C LEU A 393 -16.47 -7.08 -12.70
N GLY A 394 -16.86 -8.17 -12.05
CA GLY A 394 -18.18 -8.38 -11.47
C GLY A 394 -18.10 -8.66 -9.99
N THR A 395 -19.04 -8.13 -9.19
CA THR A 395 -19.18 -8.45 -7.77
C THR A 395 -20.63 -8.76 -7.40
N ASP A 396 -20.81 -9.65 -6.44
CA ASP A 396 -22.09 -9.96 -5.80
C ASP A 396 -21.89 -10.06 -4.29
N LYS A 397 -22.72 -9.36 -3.53
CA LYS A 397 -22.82 -9.51 -2.08
C LYS A 397 -24.26 -9.80 -1.70
N SER A 398 -24.50 -11.00 -1.18
CA SER A 398 -25.82 -11.49 -0.79
C SER A 398 -25.89 -11.64 0.72
N LEU A 399 -26.92 -11.09 1.37
CA LEU A 399 -27.18 -11.29 2.79
C LEU A 399 -27.84 -12.65 3.02
N LEU A 400 -27.40 -13.38 4.04
CA LEU A 400 -27.88 -14.71 4.39
C LEU A 400 -28.76 -14.61 5.63
N GLY A 401 -30.07 -14.92 5.48
CA GLY A 401 -31.01 -15.02 6.61
C GLY A 401 -31.92 -13.81 6.85
N GLY A 402 -31.96 -12.83 5.94
CA GLY A 402 -32.92 -11.72 5.98
C GLY A 402 -34.19 -11.97 5.16
N PRO A 403 -35.24 -11.14 5.33
CA PRO A 403 -36.45 -11.23 4.51
C PRO A 403 -36.14 -10.86 3.05
N GLY A 404 -36.47 -11.76 2.12
CA GLY A 404 -36.26 -11.55 0.69
C GLY A 404 -34.79 -11.66 0.25
N HIS A 405 -34.52 -11.34 -1.02
CA HIS A 405 -33.16 -11.30 -1.59
C HIS A 405 -32.55 -9.90 -1.34
N MET A 406 -31.93 -9.70 -0.19
CA MET A 406 -31.15 -8.51 0.11
C MET A 406 -29.71 -8.68 -0.40
N GLY A 407 -29.16 -7.62 -0.96
CA GLY A 407 -27.78 -7.65 -1.47
C GLY A 407 -27.56 -6.68 -2.62
N GLY A 408 -26.43 -6.79 -3.27
CA GLY A 408 -26.10 -5.95 -4.41
C GLY A 408 -25.10 -6.58 -5.34
N GLN A 409 -25.27 -6.25 -6.61
CA GLN A 409 -24.42 -6.68 -7.70
C GLN A 409 -23.83 -5.46 -8.40
N SER A 410 -22.59 -5.59 -8.87
CA SER A 410 -21.99 -4.57 -9.72
C SER A 410 -21.22 -5.21 -10.87
N GLY A 411 -21.14 -4.47 -11.99
CA GLY A 411 -20.35 -4.83 -13.15
C GLY A 411 -19.60 -3.63 -13.69
N GLY A 412 -18.36 -3.82 -14.11
CA GLY A 412 -17.52 -2.75 -14.62
C GLY A 412 -16.59 -3.18 -15.75
N LEU A 413 -16.31 -2.22 -16.64
CA LEU A 413 -15.33 -2.28 -17.71
C LEU A 413 -14.22 -1.28 -17.39
N TYR A 414 -12.96 -1.70 -17.55
CA TYR A 414 -11.78 -0.90 -17.28
C TYR A 414 -10.81 -0.98 -18.43
N LEU A 415 -10.23 0.16 -18.77
CA LEU A 415 -9.19 0.31 -19.77
C LEU A 415 -7.93 0.80 -19.10
N ASP A 416 -6.79 0.24 -19.45
CA ASP A 416 -5.47 0.56 -18.97
C ASP A 416 -4.52 0.50 -20.16
N GLN A 417 -4.10 1.66 -20.71
CA GLN A 417 -3.42 1.74 -21.99
C GLN A 417 -2.23 2.67 -21.95
N TYR A 418 -1.05 2.14 -22.27
CA TYR A 418 0.15 2.94 -22.54
C TYR A 418 0.18 3.37 -24.02
N LEU A 419 0.33 4.67 -24.25
CA LEU A 419 0.36 5.28 -25.56
C LEU A 419 1.71 6.00 -25.77
N GLY A 420 2.56 5.43 -26.62
CA GLY A 420 3.93 5.93 -26.78
C GLY A 420 4.78 5.72 -25.52
N ARG A 421 5.77 6.59 -25.28
CA ARG A 421 6.66 6.51 -24.12
C ARG A 421 6.20 7.35 -22.92
N GLU A 422 5.33 8.29 -23.16
CA GLU A 422 5.03 9.36 -22.23
C GLU A 422 3.57 9.38 -21.71
N PHE A 423 2.65 8.72 -22.41
CA PHE A 423 1.23 8.78 -22.08
C PHE A 423 0.72 7.47 -21.50
N HIS A 424 -0.10 7.60 -20.46
CA HIS A 424 -0.87 6.52 -19.88
C HIS A 424 -2.34 6.96 -19.78
N PHE A 425 -3.24 6.11 -20.23
CA PHE A 425 -4.68 6.34 -20.19
C PHE A 425 -5.37 5.28 -19.35
N ILE A 426 -6.21 5.70 -18.41
CA ILE A 426 -7.05 4.81 -17.60
C ILE A 426 -8.50 5.23 -17.77
N GLY A 427 -9.38 4.28 -18.09
CA GLY A 427 -10.80 4.51 -18.23
C GLY A 427 -11.62 3.51 -17.43
N SER A 428 -12.75 3.94 -16.89
CA SER A 428 -13.68 3.01 -16.25
C SER A 428 -15.14 3.38 -16.49
N ALA A 429 -15.97 2.35 -16.58
CA ALA A 429 -17.42 2.47 -16.56
C ALA A 429 -17.98 1.33 -15.73
N MET A 430 -18.75 1.63 -14.70
CA MET A 430 -19.38 0.64 -13.84
C MET A 430 -20.85 0.95 -13.57
N SER A 431 -21.61 -0.10 -13.28
CA SER A 431 -22.97 -0.02 -12.79
C SER A 431 -23.16 -0.91 -11.58
N ALA A 432 -24.06 -0.50 -10.69
CA ALA A 432 -24.46 -1.32 -9.55
C ALA A 432 -25.98 -1.31 -9.36
N SER A 433 -26.49 -2.41 -8.82
CA SER A 433 -27.88 -2.57 -8.42
C SER A 433 -27.92 -3.18 -7.03
N SER A 434 -28.49 -2.48 -6.06
CA SER A 434 -28.53 -2.90 -4.66
C SER A 434 -29.96 -2.88 -4.13
N ARG A 435 -30.33 -3.90 -3.36
CA ARG A 435 -31.61 -4.01 -2.64
C ARG A 435 -31.33 -3.89 -1.15
N LEU A 436 -31.74 -2.78 -0.58
CA LEU A 436 -31.45 -2.40 0.79
C LEU A 436 -32.73 -2.37 1.64
N PRO A 437 -32.69 -2.85 2.91
CA PRO A 437 -33.85 -2.78 3.78
C PRO A 437 -34.10 -1.33 4.21
N GLN A 438 -35.38 -0.95 4.26
CA GLN A 438 -35.84 0.31 4.85
C GLN A 438 -36.35 0.10 6.27
N ALA A 439 -36.54 1.19 7.00
CA ALA A 439 -37.04 1.15 8.38
C ALA A 439 -38.46 0.54 8.50
N ASP A 440 -39.25 0.60 7.42
CA ASP A 440 -40.59 0.01 7.32
C ASP A 440 -40.60 -1.47 6.93
N GLY A 441 -39.43 -2.10 6.75
CA GLY A 441 -39.27 -3.48 6.32
C GLY A 441 -39.38 -3.71 4.81
N THR A 442 -39.62 -2.67 4.01
CA THR A 442 -39.59 -2.75 2.55
C THR A 442 -38.16 -2.78 2.02
N LEU A 443 -37.96 -3.21 0.77
CA LEU A 443 -36.67 -3.20 0.10
C LEU A 443 -36.61 -2.06 -0.91
N LEU A 444 -35.68 -1.14 -0.72
CA LEU A 444 -35.33 -0.11 -1.68
C LEU A 444 -34.41 -0.68 -2.77
N LEU A 445 -34.82 -0.60 -4.03
CA LEU A 445 -33.95 -0.90 -5.16
C LEU A 445 -33.23 0.38 -5.61
N GLN A 446 -31.93 0.41 -5.46
CA GLN A 446 -31.06 1.48 -5.98
C GLN A 446 -30.28 0.99 -7.19
N ARG A 447 -30.18 1.83 -8.21
CA ARG A 447 -29.36 1.57 -9.40
C ARG A 447 -28.54 2.79 -9.72
N GLY A 448 -27.23 2.62 -9.75
CA GLY A 448 -26.30 3.72 -9.97
C GLY A 448 -25.18 3.34 -10.93
N THR A 449 -24.50 4.37 -11.41
CA THR A 449 -23.39 4.27 -12.35
C THR A 449 -22.24 5.17 -11.93
N SER A 450 -21.01 4.77 -12.29
CA SER A 450 -19.85 5.64 -12.24
C SER A 450 -19.03 5.46 -13.51
N THR A 451 -18.51 6.58 -14.01
CA THR A 451 -17.57 6.62 -15.14
C THR A 451 -16.37 7.47 -14.79
N SER A 452 -15.20 7.08 -15.23
CA SER A 452 -13.99 7.91 -15.11
C SER A 452 -13.10 7.80 -16.34
N ALA A 453 -12.35 8.87 -16.59
CA ALA A 453 -11.26 8.88 -17.55
C ALA A 453 -10.09 9.68 -16.96
N GLU A 454 -8.91 9.12 -17.05
CA GLU A 454 -7.67 9.66 -16.52
C GLU A 454 -6.61 9.63 -17.61
N VAL A 455 -5.83 10.68 -17.71
CA VAL A 455 -4.70 10.80 -18.64
C VAL A 455 -3.51 11.30 -17.87
N ASP A 456 -2.43 10.52 -17.92
CA ASP A 456 -1.12 10.89 -17.42
C ASP A 456 -0.18 11.15 -18.60
N TRP A 457 0.51 12.27 -18.54
CA TRP A 457 1.64 12.56 -19.41
C TRP A 457 2.88 12.78 -18.55
N ASN A 458 3.91 12.02 -18.81
CA ASN A 458 5.15 12.05 -18.05
C ASN A 458 6.36 12.12 -18.97
N THR A 459 7.22 13.09 -18.67
CA THR A 459 8.57 13.22 -19.21
C THR A 459 9.57 13.24 -18.06
N ARG A 460 10.86 13.37 -18.36
CA ARG A 460 11.91 13.48 -17.34
C ARG A 460 11.62 14.58 -16.30
N ASN A 461 11.31 15.78 -16.78
CA ASN A 461 11.20 16.97 -15.93
C ASN A 461 9.76 17.43 -15.70
N TRP A 462 8.80 16.99 -16.51
CA TRP A 462 7.41 17.41 -16.42
C TRP A 462 6.47 16.24 -16.35
N SER A 463 5.41 16.40 -15.58
CA SER A 463 4.24 15.51 -15.63
C SER A 463 2.95 16.32 -15.58
N ALA A 464 1.97 15.89 -16.35
CA ALA A 464 0.62 16.41 -16.30
C ALA A 464 -0.36 15.28 -16.07
N PHE A 465 -1.36 15.55 -15.27
CA PHE A 465 -2.42 14.63 -14.90
C PHE A 465 -3.77 15.29 -15.12
N TYR A 466 -4.72 14.56 -15.70
CA TYR A 466 -6.10 14.98 -15.78
C TYR A 466 -7.04 13.82 -15.51
N LEU A 467 -7.96 14.00 -14.57
CA LEU A 467 -9.02 13.06 -14.21
C LEU A 467 -10.38 13.73 -14.39
N THR A 468 -11.31 13.05 -15.05
CA THR A 468 -12.74 13.37 -15.01
C THR A 468 -13.51 12.16 -14.52
N GLN A 469 -14.50 12.37 -13.65
CA GLN A 469 -15.31 11.32 -13.05
C GLN A 469 -16.73 11.80 -12.83
N ALA A 470 -17.70 10.91 -13.08
CA ALA A 470 -19.11 11.14 -12.78
C ALA A 470 -19.64 9.95 -12.00
N THR A 471 -20.25 10.19 -10.84
CA THR A 471 -20.84 9.16 -9.97
C THR A 471 -22.28 9.53 -9.65
N SER A 472 -23.21 8.67 -10.00
CA SER A 472 -24.65 8.94 -9.76
C SER A 472 -25.00 8.92 -8.26
N PRO A 473 -26.07 9.62 -7.84
CA PRO A 473 -26.51 9.64 -6.45
C PRO A 473 -26.87 8.27 -5.89
N ASP A 474 -27.40 7.39 -6.74
CA ASP A 474 -27.91 6.07 -6.35
C ASP A 474 -26.87 4.96 -6.47
N LEU A 475 -25.59 5.29 -6.67
CA LEU A 475 -24.54 4.27 -6.73
C LEU A 475 -24.24 3.75 -5.32
N VAL A 476 -24.56 2.49 -5.06
CA VAL A 476 -24.21 1.77 -3.84
C VAL A 476 -23.41 0.53 -4.19
N LEU A 477 -22.17 0.48 -3.74
CA LEU A 477 -21.24 -0.64 -3.92
C LEU A 477 -21.14 -1.43 -2.62
N LEU A 478 -21.87 -2.52 -2.46
CA LEU A 478 -21.88 -3.31 -1.21
C LEU A 478 -20.56 -4.07 -0.98
N SER A 479 -19.93 -4.54 -2.05
CA SER A 479 -18.59 -5.17 -1.99
C SER A 479 -17.46 -4.17 -2.26
N GLY A 480 -17.79 -2.89 -2.43
CA GLY A 480 -16.85 -1.87 -2.87
C GLY A 480 -16.63 -0.76 -1.84
N PHE A 481 -15.90 0.27 -2.27
CA PHE A 481 -15.67 1.50 -1.52
C PHE A 481 -16.07 2.71 -2.36
N THR A 482 -16.94 3.54 -1.80
CA THR A 482 -17.40 4.79 -2.41
C THR A 482 -17.03 5.93 -1.47
N ASP A 483 -16.24 6.89 -1.95
CA ASP A 483 -15.83 8.08 -1.17
C ASP A 483 -16.96 9.12 -1.10
N LEU A 484 -17.68 9.29 -2.18
CA LEU A 484 -18.78 10.26 -2.35
C LEU A 484 -19.73 9.78 -3.45
N GLN A 485 -21.00 10.21 -3.39
CA GLN A 485 -22.05 9.91 -4.36
C GLN A 485 -22.64 11.20 -4.94
N GLY A 486 -23.26 11.13 -6.11
CA GLY A 486 -24.02 12.24 -6.70
C GLY A 486 -23.17 13.43 -7.14
N TYR A 487 -21.99 13.18 -7.75
CA TYR A 487 -21.07 14.26 -8.12
C TYR A 487 -20.40 14.07 -9.48
N HIS A 488 -19.91 15.18 -9.99
CA HIS A 488 -18.92 15.24 -11.05
C HIS A 488 -17.61 15.81 -10.49
N ARG A 489 -16.49 15.15 -10.76
CA ARG A 489 -15.13 15.55 -10.35
C ARG A 489 -14.26 15.77 -11.56
N GLN A 490 -13.50 16.85 -11.53
CA GLN A 490 -12.42 17.11 -12.49
C GLN A 490 -11.20 17.57 -11.70
N ASN A 491 -10.09 16.90 -11.90
CA ASN A 491 -8.81 17.25 -11.29
C ASN A 491 -7.77 17.39 -12.40
N ALA A 492 -6.93 18.40 -12.30
CA ALA A 492 -5.78 18.58 -13.17
C ALA A 492 -4.56 18.96 -12.34
N SER A 493 -3.40 18.51 -12.73
CA SER A 493 -2.14 18.98 -12.16
C SER A 493 -1.05 19.06 -13.22
N LEU A 494 -0.12 19.99 -13.01
CA LEU A 494 1.12 20.10 -13.75
C LEU A 494 2.26 20.15 -12.75
N THR A 495 3.21 19.24 -12.88
CA THR A 495 4.36 19.12 -11.99
C THR A 495 5.64 19.31 -12.79
N TRP A 496 6.50 20.21 -12.33
CA TRP A 496 7.91 20.24 -12.71
C TRP A 496 8.73 19.53 -11.64
N ARG A 497 9.78 18.79 -12.09
CA ARG A 497 10.73 18.10 -11.19
C ARG A 497 12.13 18.15 -11.77
N GLU A 498 13.10 18.26 -10.87
CA GLU A 498 14.51 18.23 -11.22
C GLU A 498 15.28 17.42 -10.18
N ASN A 499 16.26 16.64 -10.62
CA ASN A 499 17.13 15.83 -9.78
C ASN A 499 18.59 16.08 -10.16
N TRP A 500 19.44 16.28 -9.15
CA TRP A 500 20.85 16.59 -9.36
C TRP A 500 21.76 15.51 -8.74
N ASN A 501 22.65 14.96 -9.56
CA ASN A 501 23.66 14.02 -9.10
C ASN A 501 24.80 14.71 -8.32
N GLN A 502 24.98 16.01 -8.50
CA GLN A 502 26.04 16.82 -7.89
C GLN A 502 25.49 18.19 -7.42
N GLY A 503 26.33 18.94 -6.69
CA GLY A 503 25.99 20.26 -6.22
C GLY A 503 25.28 20.27 -4.87
N ARG A 504 24.73 21.45 -4.47
CA ARG A 504 24.10 21.64 -3.17
C ARG A 504 22.66 21.14 -3.09
N LEU A 505 21.98 21.03 -4.23
CA LEU A 505 20.62 20.50 -4.31
C LEU A 505 20.67 19.02 -4.72
N ALA A 506 19.77 18.23 -4.17
CA ALA A 506 19.57 16.83 -4.53
C ALA A 506 18.36 16.67 -5.43
N GLN A 507 17.24 17.28 -5.08
CA GLN A 507 16.02 17.29 -5.88
C GLN A 507 15.13 18.50 -5.56
N ALA A 508 14.30 18.87 -6.53
CA ALA A 508 13.21 19.82 -6.34
C ALA A 508 12.02 19.42 -7.20
N ASN A 509 10.82 19.77 -6.73
CA ASN A 509 9.62 19.74 -7.55
C ASN A 509 8.68 20.88 -7.17
N ALA A 510 7.82 21.24 -8.14
CA ALA A 510 6.74 22.18 -7.94
C ALA A 510 5.53 21.74 -8.73
N THR A 511 4.37 21.72 -8.08
CA THR A 511 3.10 21.30 -8.68
C THR A 511 2.07 22.42 -8.58
N VAL A 512 1.31 22.62 -9.65
CA VAL A 512 0.07 23.40 -9.63
C VAL A 512 -1.08 22.45 -9.84
N ARG A 513 -2.13 22.61 -9.05
CA ARG A 513 -3.32 21.75 -9.05
C ARG A 513 -4.58 22.58 -9.27
N TRP A 514 -5.51 21.98 -9.97
CA TRP A 514 -6.87 22.50 -10.12
C TRP A 514 -7.85 21.37 -9.81
N ARG A 515 -8.90 21.68 -9.06
CA ARG A 515 -9.98 20.78 -8.72
C ARG A 515 -11.32 21.47 -8.91
N ASN A 516 -12.27 20.76 -9.53
CA ASN A 516 -13.66 21.17 -9.65
C ASN A 516 -14.56 19.99 -9.27
N LEU A 517 -15.35 20.18 -8.21
CA LEU A 517 -16.43 19.29 -7.83
C LEU A 517 -17.75 20.01 -8.07
N SER A 518 -18.72 19.30 -8.64
CA SER A 518 -20.09 19.76 -8.78
C SER A 518 -21.07 18.64 -8.44
N TRP A 519 -22.24 19.01 -7.96
CA TRP A 519 -23.31 18.05 -7.74
C TRP A 519 -23.77 17.41 -9.06
N TRP A 520 -24.44 16.30 -8.98
CA TRP A 520 -25.00 15.60 -10.14
C TRP A 520 -25.92 16.48 -10.98
N ASN A 521 -26.68 17.36 -10.34
CA ASN A 521 -27.53 18.34 -10.97
C ASN A 521 -26.80 19.58 -11.52
N GLY A 522 -25.47 19.61 -11.47
CA GLY A 522 -24.62 20.69 -11.98
C GLY A 522 -24.35 21.84 -11.00
N GLY A 523 -24.94 21.84 -9.80
CA GLY A 523 -24.61 22.82 -8.76
C GLY A 523 -23.14 22.76 -8.31
N PRO A 524 -22.43 23.86 -8.04
CA PRO A 524 -21.05 23.84 -7.61
C PRO A 524 -20.92 23.32 -6.17
N MET A 525 -20.00 22.38 -5.93
CA MET A 525 -19.63 21.90 -4.60
C MET A 525 -18.33 22.54 -4.13
N ASP A 526 -17.24 22.34 -4.88
CA ASP A 526 -15.90 22.79 -4.51
C ASP A 526 -15.12 23.15 -5.76
N ARG A 527 -14.51 24.34 -5.78
CA ARG A 527 -13.57 24.77 -6.82
C ARG A 527 -12.33 25.27 -6.15
N ALA A 528 -11.23 24.57 -6.35
CA ALA A 528 -9.97 24.86 -5.68
C ALA A 528 -8.82 24.95 -6.68
N VAL A 529 -7.87 25.81 -6.33
CA VAL A 529 -6.54 25.87 -6.92
C VAL A 529 -5.54 25.64 -5.80
N GLY A 530 -4.50 24.88 -6.08
CA GLY A 530 -3.46 24.62 -5.09
C GLY A 530 -2.10 24.55 -5.74
N SER A 531 -1.08 24.64 -4.92
CA SER A 531 0.29 24.36 -5.30
C SER A 531 1.03 23.67 -4.17
N ASP A 532 1.98 22.83 -4.53
CA ASP A 532 2.94 22.24 -3.60
C ASP A 532 4.34 22.31 -4.19
N GLY A 533 5.31 22.28 -3.31
CA GLY A 533 6.68 22.23 -3.70
C GLY A 533 7.52 21.49 -2.65
N TYR A 534 8.57 20.91 -3.13
CA TYR A 534 9.55 20.20 -2.33
C TYR A 534 10.95 20.52 -2.80
N ILE A 535 11.87 20.69 -1.89
CA ILE A 535 13.30 20.88 -2.15
C ILE A 535 14.11 20.06 -1.15
N GLU A 536 15.13 19.38 -1.65
CA GLU A 536 16.09 18.64 -0.84
C GLU A 536 17.51 19.05 -1.17
N THR A 537 18.29 19.28 -0.13
CA THR A 537 19.71 19.62 -0.24
C THR A 537 20.60 18.37 -0.09
N ALA A 538 21.78 18.43 -0.66
CA ALA A 538 22.83 17.42 -0.42
C ALA A 538 23.28 17.36 1.05
N GLY A 539 22.94 18.36 1.87
CA GLY A 539 23.16 18.39 3.32
C GLY A 539 22.06 17.66 4.13
N ARG A 540 21.20 16.86 3.47
CA ARG A 540 20.12 16.08 4.10
C ARG A 540 19.01 16.92 4.73
N LEU A 541 18.87 18.18 4.35
CA LEU A 541 17.74 19.03 4.71
C LEU A 541 16.72 18.98 3.58
N SER A 542 15.46 18.78 3.93
CA SER A 542 14.36 18.93 2.99
C SER A 542 13.30 19.86 3.54
N PHE A 543 12.65 20.60 2.65
CA PHE A 543 11.52 21.47 2.94
C PHE A 543 10.41 21.20 1.94
N PHE A 544 9.18 21.29 2.41
CA PHE A 544 8.00 21.25 1.56
C PHE A 544 6.99 22.32 1.96
N PHE A 545 6.19 22.71 1.01
CA PHE A 545 4.98 23.47 1.25
C PHE A 545 3.82 22.84 0.48
N ASN A 546 2.62 23.03 1.00
CA ASN A 546 1.36 22.72 0.33
C ASN A 546 0.40 23.86 0.60
N TRP A 547 -0.16 24.44 -0.46
CA TRP A 547 -1.12 25.52 -0.39
C TRP A 547 -2.34 25.15 -1.22
N ASP A 548 -3.53 25.40 -0.68
CA ASP A 548 -4.80 25.23 -1.36
C ASP A 548 -5.71 26.44 -1.07
N ALA A 549 -6.48 26.88 -2.07
CA ALA A 549 -7.52 27.86 -1.93
C ALA A 549 -8.76 27.42 -2.71
N ALA A 550 -9.90 27.37 -2.03
CA ALA A 550 -11.19 27.10 -2.65
C ALA A 550 -12.12 28.29 -2.48
N GLY A 551 -12.79 28.66 -3.56
CA GLY A 551 -13.78 29.74 -3.54
C GLY A 551 -15.10 29.36 -2.87
N ARG A 552 -15.40 28.05 -2.85
CA ARG A 552 -16.56 27.45 -2.19
C ARG A 552 -16.19 26.12 -1.56
N THR A 553 -16.82 25.82 -0.46
CA THR A 553 -16.67 24.60 0.28
C THR A 553 -18.06 24.15 0.75
N TRP A 554 -18.37 22.87 0.69
CA TRP A 554 -19.66 22.31 1.14
C TRP A 554 -19.50 21.45 2.39
N ALA A 555 -20.57 21.29 3.15
CA ALA A 555 -20.69 20.33 4.23
C ALA A 555 -22.11 19.72 4.21
N ASP A 556 -22.22 18.42 4.41
CA ASP A 556 -23.44 17.64 4.61
C ASP A 556 -24.64 18.09 3.74
N ASP A 557 -24.55 17.91 2.42
CA ASP A 557 -25.58 18.25 1.43
C ASP A 557 -25.91 19.74 1.29
N HIS A 558 -25.25 20.63 2.01
CA HIS A 558 -25.42 22.08 1.92
C HIS A 558 -24.17 22.75 1.40
N ALA A 559 -24.32 23.55 0.34
CA ALA A 559 -23.24 24.36 -0.19
C ALA A 559 -23.07 25.61 0.69
N TYR A 560 -22.08 25.60 1.56
CA TYR A 560 -21.66 26.83 2.24
C TYR A 560 -20.74 27.65 1.34
N SER A 561 -21.00 28.95 1.22
CA SER A 561 -20.21 29.85 0.36
C SER A 561 -18.92 30.34 1.03
N ALA A 562 -18.43 29.67 2.05
CA ALA A 562 -17.20 30.05 2.71
C ALA A 562 -15.99 29.67 1.88
N ALA A 563 -15.12 30.66 1.59
CA ALA A 563 -13.82 30.38 0.98
C ALA A 563 -12.92 29.64 1.98
N SER A 564 -12.34 28.53 1.56
CA SER A 564 -11.33 27.83 2.34
C SER A 564 -9.92 28.14 1.82
N ARG A 565 -8.96 28.23 2.72
CA ARG A 565 -7.54 28.38 2.40
C ARG A 565 -6.73 27.53 3.37
N SER A 566 -5.75 26.82 2.86
CA SER A 566 -4.82 26.07 3.69
C SER A 566 -3.38 26.30 3.28
N LEU A 567 -2.49 26.31 4.26
CA LEU A 567 -1.06 26.30 4.07
C LEU A 567 -0.45 25.29 5.05
N THR A 568 0.30 24.36 4.50
CA THR A 568 1.13 23.43 5.27
C THR A 568 2.58 23.65 4.90
N LEU A 569 3.44 23.80 5.89
CA LEU A 569 4.88 23.86 5.75
C LEU A 569 5.49 22.69 6.53
N GLY A 570 6.60 22.15 6.05
CA GLY A 570 7.29 21.12 6.78
C GLY A 570 8.69 20.88 6.25
N GLY A 571 9.40 20.01 6.93
CA GLY A 571 10.75 19.66 6.55
C GLY A 571 11.30 18.48 7.34
N ASN A 572 12.37 17.91 6.83
CA ASN A 572 13.12 16.86 7.49
C ASN A 572 14.59 17.22 7.53
N TRP A 573 15.25 16.79 8.58
CA TRP A 573 16.68 16.83 8.71
C TRP A 573 17.22 15.42 8.83
N ASN A 574 18.35 15.19 8.15
CA ASN A 574 19.10 13.94 8.20
C ASN A 574 18.34 12.73 7.61
N ARG A 575 17.58 12.96 6.52
CA ARG A 575 16.61 12.02 5.93
C ARG A 575 17.14 10.60 5.69
N TYR A 576 18.44 10.45 5.39
CA TYR A 576 19.06 9.13 5.10
C TYR A 576 20.02 8.70 6.21
N SER A 577 19.75 9.06 7.45
CA SER A 577 20.53 8.72 8.64
C SER A 577 19.74 7.80 9.56
N PRO A 578 20.43 7.01 10.39
CA PRO A 578 19.81 6.24 11.46
C PRO A 578 18.99 7.07 12.46
N LEU A 579 19.28 8.37 12.58
CA LEU A 579 18.50 9.31 13.40
C LEU A 579 18.00 10.46 12.54
N ARG A 580 16.68 10.61 12.47
CA ARG A 580 15.99 11.58 11.63
C ARG A 580 15.03 12.42 12.44
N PHE A 581 14.93 13.70 12.06
CA PHE A 581 13.99 14.65 12.61
C PHE A 581 13.08 15.17 11.50
N GLY A 582 11.83 15.39 11.83
CA GLY A 582 10.92 16.05 10.94
C GLY A 582 9.92 16.91 11.70
N TRP A 583 9.33 17.83 10.97
CA TRP A 583 8.30 18.71 11.48
C TRP A 583 7.33 19.07 10.37
N ASN A 584 6.09 19.36 10.75
CA ASN A 584 5.16 20.06 9.90
C ASN A 584 4.27 21.01 10.72
N ALA A 585 3.74 22.02 10.07
CA ALA A 585 2.75 22.93 10.63
C ALA A 585 1.74 23.30 9.56
N SER A 586 0.47 23.30 9.92
CA SER A 586 -0.63 23.62 9.02
C SER A 586 -1.53 24.68 9.63
N ARG A 587 -2.00 25.56 8.78
CA ARG A 587 -3.07 26.50 9.10
C ARG A 587 -4.07 26.50 7.96
N ALA A 588 -5.34 26.38 8.30
CA ALA A 588 -6.41 26.42 7.32
C ALA A 588 -7.60 27.24 7.84
N ARG A 589 -8.21 28.02 6.95
CA ARG A 589 -9.58 28.48 7.09
C ARG A 589 -10.47 27.45 6.43
N THR A 590 -11.43 26.95 7.15
CA THR A 590 -12.32 25.85 6.71
C THR A 590 -13.73 26.10 7.25
N ILE A 591 -14.57 25.11 7.22
CA ILE A 591 -15.85 25.07 7.90
C ILE A 591 -15.86 23.97 8.96
N ASP A 592 -16.54 24.18 10.06
CA ASP A 592 -16.93 23.11 10.96
C ASP A 592 -18.01 22.25 10.29
N LEU A 593 -17.73 20.98 10.01
CA LEU A 593 -18.65 20.14 9.24
C LEU A 593 -20.00 19.92 9.94
N PRO A 594 -20.06 19.72 11.28
CA PRO A 594 -21.33 19.56 11.98
C PRO A 594 -22.24 20.80 11.95
N SER A 595 -21.69 22.00 12.14
CA SER A 595 -22.47 23.24 12.18
C SER A 595 -22.55 24.00 10.88
N GLY A 596 -21.57 23.79 9.97
CA GLY A 596 -21.37 24.57 8.76
C GLY A 596 -20.77 25.96 8.97
N ASP A 597 -20.40 26.31 10.20
CA ASP A 597 -19.81 27.60 10.53
C ASP A 597 -18.37 27.73 10.02
N PRO A 598 -17.94 28.93 9.64
CA PRO A 598 -16.54 29.20 9.37
C PRO A 598 -15.65 28.87 10.58
N ALA A 599 -14.55 28.17 10.32
CA ALA A 599 -13.64 27.70 11.36
C ALA A 599 -12.18 27.81 10.95
N GLN A 600 -11.29 27.96 11.93
CA GLN A 600 -9.86 27.93 11.75
C GLN A 600 -9.29 26.62 12.26
N PHE A 601 -8.64 25.89 11.38
CA PHE A 601 -7.86 24.69 11.72
C PHE A 601 -6.39 25.07 11.87
N ARG A 602 -5.74 24.50 12.90
CA ARG A 602 -4.29 24.60 13.12
C ARG A 602 -3.75 23.24 13.51
N SER A 603 -2.60 22.87 12.98
CA SER A 603 -1.89 21.69 13.48
C SER A 603 -0.39 21.91 13.44
N ALA A 604 0.32 21.23 14.33
CA ALA A 604 1.79 21.14 14.31
C ALA A 604 2.20 19.73 14.77
N ALA A 605 3.21 19.18 14.13
CA ALA A 605 3.78 17.90 14.50
C ALA A 605 5.31 17.95 14.47
N LEU A 606 5.93 17.23 15.42
CA LEU A 606 7.36 16.95 15.49
C LEU A 606 7.53 15.44 15.54
N PHE A 607 8.50 14.91 14.80
CA PHE A 607 8.79 13.49 14.81
C PHE A 607 10.29 13.20 14.78
N VAL A 608 10.67 12.17 15.54
CA VAL A 608 12.02 11.64 15.62
C VAL A 608 11.92 10.15 15.35
N TYR A 609 12.62 9.66 14.35
CA TYR A 609 12.50 8.27 13.94
C TYR A 609 13.79 7.75 13.30
N GLY A 610 13.95 6.44 13.28
CA GLY A 610 15.09 5.80 12.64
C GLY A 610 15.37 4.41 13.18
N THR A 611 16.55 3.89 12.81
CA THR A 611 17.04 2.59 13.26
C THR A 611 18.51 2.68 13.63
N VAL A 612 18.83 2.25 14.85
CA VAL A 612 20.20 2.19 15.37
C VAL A 612 20.49 0.74 15.79
N GLY A 613 21.46 0.11 15.12
CA GLY A 613 21.78 -1.30 15.36
C GLY A 613 20.59 -2.22 15.06
N SER A 614 19.97 -2.77 16.10
CA SER A 614 18.79 -3.63 16.00
C SER A 614 17.50 -3.02 16.58
N ILE A 615 17.54 -1.72 16.89
CA ILE A 615 16.41 -0.99 17.47
C ILE A 615 15.88 0.02 16.45
N SER A 616 14.62 -0.15 16.04
CA SER A 616 13.86 0.85 15.29
C SER A 616 12.94 1.60 16.24
N TYR A 617 12.79 2.91 16.03
CA TYR A 617 12.01 3.77 16.92
C TYR A 617 11.31 4.88 16.13
N ASN A 618 10.16 5.29 16.64
CA ASN A 618 9.42 6.45 16.19
C ASN A 618 8.77 7.15 17.40
N LEU A 619 9.04 8.44 17.53
CA LEU A 619 8.41 9.33 18.51
C LEU A 619 7.76 10.47 17.74
N THR A 620 6.45 10.62 17.88
CA THR A 620 5.67 11.68 17.24
C THR A 620 4.89 12.45 18.29
N GLY A 621 5.08 13.76 18.31
CA GLY A 621 4.24 14.68 19.07
C GLY A 621 3.43 15.54 18.11
N GLN A 622 2.11 15.59 18.29
CA GLN A 622 1.21 16.35 17.43
C GLN A 622 0.20 17.13 18.26
N GLU A 623 -0.09 18.34 17.82
CA GLU A 623 -1.23 19.11 18.28
C GLU A 623 -2.08 19.52 17.08
N SER A 624 -3.41 19.39 17.20
CA SER A 624 -4.38 19.84 16.20
C SER A 624 -5.56 20.48 16.88
N GLY A 625 -6.11 21.55 16.29
CA GLY A 625 -7.24 22.26 16.85
C GLY A 625 -8.13 22.89 15.78
N LEU A 626 -9.41 23.03 16.12
CA LEU A 626 -10.44 23.68 15.33
C LEU A 626 -11.14 24.71 16.21
N ASP A 627 -11.07 25.99 15.81
CA ASP A 627 -11.68 27.11 16.49
C ASP A 627 -12.75 27.73 15.56
N ARG A 628 -13.94 28.03 16.05
CA ARG A 628 -14.99 28.70 15.28
C ARG A 628 -14.66 30.18 15.11
N GLU A 629 -14.82 30.73 13.89
CA GLU A 629 -14.41 32.12 13.60
C GLU A 629 -15.34 33.18 14.20
N VAL A 630 -16.62 32.86 14.41
CA VAL A 630 -17.64 33.85 14.79
C VAL A 630 -17.46 34.32 16.24
N ASP A 631 -17.04 33.43 17.13
CA ASP A 631 -16.95 33.69 18.57
C ASP A 631 -15.66 33.22 19.21
N ASP A 632 -14.68 32.82 18.39
CA ASP A 632 -13.40 32.22 18.80
C ASP A 632 -13.59 30.98 19.72
N LEU A 633 -14.77 30.36 19.67
CA LEU A 633 -15.04 29.16 20.47
C LEU A 633 -14.18 27.99 20.00
N ARG A 634 -13.44 27.42 20.94
CA ARG A 634 -12.70 26.18 20.69
C ARG A 634 -13.66 25.01 20.53
N LEU A 635 -13.80 24.49 19.31
CA LEU A 635 -14.63 23.35 19.02
C LEU A 635 -13.94 22.06 19.48
N ILE A 636 -12.68 21.88 19.12
CA ILE A 636 -11.87 20.73 19.55
C ILE A 636 -10.38 21.07 19.52
N ARG A 637 -9.63 20.54 20.45
CA ARG A 637 -8.16 20.50 20.44
C ARG A 637 -7.72 19.10 20.85
N ALA A 638 -6.85 18.51 20.07
CA ALA A 638 -6.24 17.23 20.36
C ALA A 638 -4.72 17.36 20.43
N ARG A 639 -4.13 16.79 21.48
CA ARG A 639 -2.69 16.66 21.66
C ARG A 639 -2.35 15.20 21.77
N GLU A 640 -1.45 14.74 20.94
CA GLU A 640 -1.07 13.36 20.86
C GLU A 640 0.45 13.21 21.01
N LEU A 641 0.84 12.20 21.77
CA LEU A 641 2.21 11.72 21.84
C LEU A 641 2.21 10.22 21.55
N VAL A 642 2.89 9.82 20.48
CA VAL A 642 3.03 8.42 20.08
C VAL A 642 4.49 8.00 20.21
N LEU A 643 4.72 6.90 20.89
CA LEU A 643 5.99 6.21 20.94
C LEU A 643 5.79 4.80 20.40
N SER A 644 6.52 4.43 19.38
CA SER A 644 6.57 3.06 18.88
C SER A 644 8.02 2.63 18.65
N GLY A 645 8.28 1.34 18.83
CA GLY A 645 9.59 0.78 18.61
C GLY A 645 9.60 -0.72 18.49
N SER A 646 10.64 -1.22 17.86
CA SER A 646 10.93 -2.65 17.78
C SER A 646 12.39 -2.92 18.03
N TRP A 647 12.67 -4.03 18.68
CA TRP A 647 14.02 -4.53 18.92
C TRP A 647 14.14 -5.92 18.32
N GLN A 648 14.99 -6.07 17.31
CA GLN A 648 15.24 -7.33 16.61
C GLN A 648 16.44 -8.06 17.26
N PHE A 649 16.22 -9.29 17.67
CA PHE A 649 17.22 -10.18 18.24
C PHE A 649 17.73 -11.19 17.18
N PRO A 650 18.86 -11.87 17.41
CA PRO A 650 19.27 -13.01 16.61
C PRO A 650 18.20 -14.11 16.54
N ARG A 651 18.24 -14.92 15.49
CA ARG A 651 17.31 -16.05 15.27
C ARG A 651 15.84 -15.61 15.12
N SER A 652 15.61 -14.40 14.55
CA SER A 652 14.28 -13.88 14.20
C SER A 652 13.34 -13.61 15.38
N PHE A 653 13.86 -13.48 16.61
CA PHE A 653 13.07 -12.98 17.74
C PHE A 653 13.00 -11.45 17.71
N TYR A 654 11.89 -10.91 18.20
CA TYR A 654 11.71 -9.46 18.31
C TYR A 654 10.79 -9.07 19.46
N VAL A 655 10.98 -7.86 19.96
CA VAL A 655 10.03 -7.17 20.84
C VAL A 655 9.50 -5.96 20.12
N LYS A 656 8.19 -5.76 20.16
CA LYS A 656 7.54 -4.56 19.61
C LYS A 656 6.70 -3.89 20.70
N THR A 657 6.78 -2.56 20.74
CA THR A 657 6.04 -1.74 21.70
C THR A 657 5.38 -0.57 20.99
N GLN A 658 4.21 -0.20 21.47
CA GLN A 658 3.49 0.99 21.03
C GLN A 658 2.80 1.60 22.25
N ALA A 659 3.02 2.89 22.46
CA ALA A 659 2.33 3.67 23.48
C ALA A 659 1.85 4.96 22.87
N PHE A 660 0.65 5.39 23.23
CA PHE A 660 0.21 6.73 22.91
C PHE A 660 -0.59 7.34 24.06
N VAL A 661 -0.54 8.66 24.13
CA VAL A 661 -1.34 9.48 25.01
C VAL A 661 -2.02 10.53 24.15
N VAL A 662 -3.33 10.55 24.17
CA VAL A 662 -4.13 11.56 23.46
C VAL A 662 -4.96 12.32 24.48
N ARG A 663 -4.89 13.65 24.44
CA ARG A 663 -5.73 14.56 25.22
C ARG A 663 -6.62 15.33 24.28
N TYR A 664 -7.92 15.24 24.51
CA TYR A 664 -8.92 16.04 23.83
C TYR A 664 -9.45 17.11 24.78
N ASP A 665 -9.59 18.34 24.31
CA ASP A 665 -10.28 19.42 24.98
C ASP A 665 -11.10 20.25 23.97
N GLY A 666 -12.24 20.83 24.35
CA GLY A 666 -13.12 21.62 23.49
C GLY A 666 -14.48 21.89 24.11
N THR A 667 -15.51 21.89 23.26
CA THR A 667 -16.93 22.08 23.72
C THR A 667 -17.44 20.88 24.49
N GLU A 668 -16.88 19.71 24.25
CA GLU A 668 -17.16 18.50 25.03
C GLU A 668 -16.22 18.40 26.23
N ALA A 669 -16.50 17.44 27.12
CA ALA A 669 -15.68 17.20 28.30
C ALA A 669 -14.20 16.85 27.89
N GLU A 670 -13.27 17.38 28.67
CA GLU A 670 -11.87 17.02 28.50
C GLU A 670 -11.67 15.51 28.76
N THR A 671 -10.95 14.84 27.85
CA THR A 671 -10.59 13.43 28.03
C THR A 671 -9.10 13.19 27.78
N VAL A 672 -8.52 12.25 28.51
CA VAL A 672 -7.14 11.81 28.30
C VAL A 672 -7.14 10.29 28.17
N ASP A 673 -6.83 9.82 26.98
CA ASP A 673 -6.67 8.40 26.67
C ASP A 673 -5.18 8.02 26.65
N LYS A 674 -4.85 6.93 27.35
CA LYS A 674 -3.51 6.33 27.35
C LYS A 674 -3.61 4.89 26.90
N TYR A 675 -2.77 4.52 25.98
CA TYR A 675 -2.70 3.17 25.44
C TYR A 675 -1.26 2.63 25.50
N LEU A 676 -1.14 1.37 25.84
CA LEU A 676 0.13 0.64 25.79
C LEU A 676 -0.11 -0.76 25.24
N LYS A 677 0.70 -1.13 24.25
CA LYS A 677 0.76 -2.47 23.68
C LYS A 677 2.21 -2.90 23.61
N ALA A 678 2.48 -4.12 24.06
CA ALA A 678 3.80 -4.71 23.97
C ALA A 678 3.68 -6.21 23.69
N PHE A 679 4.55 -6.73 22.85
CA PHE A 679 4.60 -8.16 22.56
C PHE A 679 5.99 -8.65 22.19
N LEU A 680 6.24 -9.91 22.53
CA LEU A 680 7.40 -10.68 22.10
C LEU A 680 6.98 -11.57 20.95
N GLY A 681 7.76 -11.60 19.88
CA GLY A 681 7.49 -12.39 18.70
C GLY A 681 8.72 -13.16 18.20
N TRP A 682 8.45 -14.16 17.37
CA TRP A 682 9.41 -14.94 16.63
C TRP A 682 8.87 -15.16 15.21
N GLN A 683 9.66 -14.76 14.20
CA GLN A 683 9.25 -14.80 12.78
C GLN A 683 10.44 -15.21 11.90
N PRO A 684 10.69 -16.52 11.75
CA PRO A 684 11.79 -17.03 10.94
C PRO A 684 11.58 -16.88 9.43
N ASN A 685 10.33 -16.82 8.98
CA ASN A 685 9.95 -16.56 7.59
C ASN A 685 8.60 -15.85 7.51
N ALA A 686 8.13 -15.53 6.31
CA ALA A 686 6.89 -14.80 6.04
C ALA A 686 5.65 -15.40 6.73
N PHE A 687 5.51 -16.73 6.70
CA PHE A 687 4.28 -17.43 7.11
C PHE A 687 4.41 -18.22 8.42
N THR A 688 5.63 -18.36 8.95
CA THR A 688 5.85 -18.95 10.28
C THR A 688 6.08 -17.84 11.28
N ASN A 689 5.17 -17.67 12.22
CA ASN A 689 5.30 -16.67 13.26
C ASN A 689 4.61 -17.12 14.56
N ALA A 690 5.18 -16.67 15.67
CA ALA A 690 4.59 -16.82 16.98
C ALA A 690 4.75 -15.51 17.75
N TYR A 691 3.71 -15.07 18.43
CA TYR A 691 3.82 -13.93 19.34
C TYR A 691 2.87 -14.05 20.53
N LEU A 692 3.28 -13.40 21.61
CA LEU A 692 2.46 -13.22 22.81
C LEU A 692 2.59 -11.79 23.28
N GLY A 693 1.47 -11.14 23.53
CA GLY A 693 1.45 -9.74 23.90
C GLY A 693 0.34 -9.35 24.85
N TRP A 694 0.48 -8.14 25.33
CA TRP A 694 -0.45 -7.48 26.20
C TRP A 694 -0.81 -6.10 25.64
N SER A 695 -2.08 -5.70 25.84
CA SER A 695 -2.56 -4.34 25.55
C SER A 695 -3.39 -3.81 26.73
N GLY A 696 -3.34 -2.48 26.93
CA GLY A 696 -4.17 -1.83 27.92
C GLY A 696 -4.46 -0.39 27.54
N GLN A 697 -5.71 0.02 27.74
CA GLN A 697 -6.16 1.39 27.55
C GLN A 697 -6.71 1.93 28.87
N ARG A 698 -6.30 3.14 29.22
CA ARG A 698 -6.81 3.90 30.34
C ARG A 698 -7.38 5.21 29.86
N ARG A 699 -8.49 5.62 30.46
CA ARG A 699 -9.12 6.92 30.21
C ARG A 699 -9.22 7.70 31.50
N ARG A 700 -8.91 8.98 31.43
CA ARG A 700 -9.16 9.96 32.48
C ARG A 700 -10.12 11.01 31.92
N ASP A 701 -11.16 11.28 32.66
CA ASP A 701 -12.08 12.40 32.46
C ASP A 701 -11.82 13.45 33.56
N PRO A 702 -11.03 14.50 33.28
CA PRO A 702 -10.72 15.53 34.26
C PRO A 702 -11.92 16.40 34.63
N SER A 703 -12.96 16.42 33.81
CA SER A 703 -14.22 17.19 34.06
C SER A 703 -15.22 16.44 34.96
N ALA A 704 -14.98 15.16 35.22
CA ALA A 704 -15.80 14.38 36.14
C ALA A 704 -15.68 14.91 37.57
N VAL A 705 -16.76 14.79 38.35
CA VAL A 705 -16.84 15.24 39.77
C VAL A 705 -15.72 14.61 40.63
N LEU A 706 -15.29 13.41 40.28
CA LEU A 706 -14.10 12.73 40.83
C LEU A 706 -13.19 12.31 39.67
N PRO A 707 -12.25 13.17 39.27
CA PRO A 707 -11.33 12.84 38.16
C PRO A 707 -10.44 11.66 38.55
N SER A 708 -10.79 10.49 38.06
CA SER A 708 -10.04 9.26 38.29
C SER A 708 -9.60 8.65 36.95
N GLU A 709 -8.39 8.18 36.91
CA GLU A 709 -7.91 7.37 35.77
C GLU A 709 -8.48 5.96 35.92
N ARG A 710 -9.30 5.51 34.95
CA ARG A 710 -9.87 4.17 34.94
C ARG A 710 -9.32 3.34 33.76
N MET A 711 -9.21 2.03 33.98
CA MET A 711 -8.93 1.09 32.91
C MET A 711 -10.20 0.95 32.04
N VAL A 712 -10.05 1.22 30.75
CA VAL A 712 -11.13 1.09 29.75
C VAL A 712 -11.11 -0.30 29.14
N GLU A 713 -9.91 -0.78 28.80
CA GLU A 713 -9.71 -2.08 28.21
C GLU A 713 -8.36 -2.66 28.62
N ARG A 714 -8.32 -3.97 28.79
CA ARG A 714 -7.07 -4.72 28.91
C ARG A 714 -7.17 -6.06 28.22
N GLY A 715 -6.09 -6.54 27.63
CA GLY A 715 -6.10 -7.80 26.92
C GLY A 715 -4.76 -8.51 26.89
N LEU A 716 -4.83 -9.82 26.80
CA LEU A 716 -3.72 -10.70 26.40
C LEU A 716 -4.06 -11.25 25.04
N PHE A 717 -3.09 -11.27 24.15
CA PHE A 717 -3.29 -11.81 22.80
C PHE A 717 -2.07 -12.62 22.37
N GLY A 718 -2.28 -13.61 21.52
CA GLY A 718 -1.21 -14.42 20.99
C GLY A 718 -1.59 -15.14 19.72
N LYS A 719 -0.57 -15.54 18.97
CA LYS A 719 -0.68 -16.30 17.73
C LYS A 719 0.45 -17.28 17.61
N LEU A 720 0.15 -18.41 17.01
CA LEU A 720 1.12 -19.36 16.47
C LEU A 720 0.66 -19.74 15.06
N ALA A 721 1.50 -19.51 14.07
CA ALA A 721 1.31 -19.96 12.69
C ALA A 721 2.57 -20.69 12.23
N TYR A 722 2.41 -21.78 11.47
CA TYR A 722 3.52 -22.55 10.97
C TYR A 722 3.29 -22.95 9.51
N ALA A 723 4.21 -22.55 8.63
CA ALA A 723 4.16 -22.89 7.22
C ALA A 723 4.74 -24.30 6.99
N VAL A 724 3.98 -25.16 6.33
CA VAL A 724 4.39 -26.49 5.88
C VAL A 724 4.28 -26.54 4.37
N GLN A 725 5.39 -26.80 3.72
CA GLN A 725 5.46 -26.96 2.26
C GLN A 725 5.74 -28.43 1.95
N PHE A 726 4.88 -29.07 1.10
CA PHE A 726 4.95 -30.49 0.76
C PHE A 726 5.52 -30.67 -0.65
#